data_e7a31aa68c8a06b800686dab1f1992f1
#
_entry.id   e7a31aa68c8a06b800686dab1f1992f1
#
_cell.length_a   1.000
_cell.length_b   1.000
_cell.length_c   1.000
_cell.angle_alpha   90.00
_cell.angle_beta   90.00
_cell.angle_gamma   90.00
#
_symmetry.space_group_name_H-M   'P 1'
#
loop_
_entity.id
_entity.type
_entity.pdbx_description
1 polymer ?
#
loop_
_entity_poly.entity_id
_entity_poly.type
_entity_poly.pdbx_seq_one_letter_code
_entity_poly.pdbx_strand_id
1 'polypeptide(L)'
;MRLIRGVVFFVFLPGLFGMAQAASAQDIVVDAADSHAVNSFSPVRALGGAVDRQRGGNTQEEIEKHTQWVLSGPALKELLGSGWQTVTYRQNTELQIEAWHWNPQGTWSNTAKKEGYFTGSAEPTAEEIVHSWAYPLPERGATLGDGNGWSRLTDGDPNSYWKSNPYLTKAYTGEDDSLHPQWVMIDLGKKVDINAIRIAWANPYAKRYYVQFWTGEVEPFYAGINKGTWQTFPMGTITNGTGGTPTLRLVDWSIPVRYLRIWMTESSNTCDTHGPQDKRNCVGYAINELYIGTLSADGQFNDIVTHVPSRRQTITWPSSVDPWHSASDLDYRRGDQVGFDFFFKSGVTRGLPTMVPIAMLYATPEDAANEIAYLYKRNYPISWIEMGEEADGQRMLPEDYAALYVQFAKAIHKLVPNAPLGGPAFEGTPGDVDCWADANGRVSFLGRFVDYLKAHNALQDFTFFSFEHYPCMDTHLCGDWTSLYYEPQWVNHVVKAWKDNGLPPNIPFFMTEGNDLGEGSPGTVKSALWLADYVGAMMSAGASGTYYFHYITSQGRRLRGLLSVDDDNHALHSPQYLASQVITREWVQPVDAVHKLYKATSNVIDKDGNVLVTAYPVERPDGQWSVMLINKDQNNDHSVGVVFADSVTKQNRFFSGKVDRIVFGPGEYQWHPDPDPVPETAVSGAGAPLEDGDDEGLARRRGLSGHADPDGPPSVSSITTDSAEATFQLPKASIVILRGKVAGL
;
A
#
# COMPACT_ATOMS: atom_id res chain seq x y z
N MET A 1 -21.32 -30.64 -54.72
CA MET A 1 -22.61 -30.33 -55.43
C MET A 1 -22.78 -28.84 -55.48
N ARG A 2 -22.85 -28.30 -56.72
CA ARG A 2 -22.91 -26.89 -57.07
C ARG A 2 -24.24 -26.25 -56.66
N LEU A 3 -24.22 -24.94 -56.32
CA LEU A 3 -25.33 -24.01 -56.55
C LEU A 3 -24.85 -22.58 -56.39
N ILE A 4 -24.71 -21.91 -57.38
CA ILE A 4 -25.41 -20.85 -58.18
C ILE A 4 -25.61 -19.55 -57.37
N ARG A 5 -24.85 -18.54 -57.83
CA ARG A 5 -24.93 -17.10 -57.52
C ARG A 5 -26.09 -16.46 -58.30
N GLY A 6 -26.89 -15.63 -57.60
CA GLY A 6 -27.76 -14.65 -58.23
C GLY A 6 -27.26 -13.24 -57.88
N VAL A 7 -26.77 -12.50 -58.85
CA VAL A 7 -26.39 -11.09 -58.76
C VAL A 7 -27.61 -10.27 -59.19
N VAL A 8 -28.07 -9.37 -58.30
CA VAL A 8 -29.03 -8.33 -58.63
C VAL A 8 -28.31 -6.97 -58.53
N PHE A 9 -28.11 -6.32 -59.66
CA PHE A 9 -27.63 -4.93 -59.73
C PHE A 9 -28.79 -3.98 -59.45
N PHE A 10 -28.66 -3.15 -58.40
CA PHE A 10 -29.41 -1.92 -58.27
C PHE A 10 -28.48 -0.72 -58.52
N VAL A 11 -28.80 0.03 -59.56
CA VAL A 11 -28.19 1.32 -59.83
C VAL A 11 -28.91 2.34 -58.96
N PHE A 12 -28.18 2.99 -58.08
CA PHE A 12 -28.63 4.19 -57.36
C PHE A 12 -27.82 5.42 -57.86
N LEU A 13 -28.54 6.41 -58.32
CA LEU A 13 -28.00 7.76 -58.55
C LEU A 13 -27.57 8.41 -57.24
N PRO A 14 -26.49 9.18 -57.20
CA PRO A 14 -26.12 9.93 -56.02
C PRO A 14 -26.88 11.26 -55.99
N GLY A 15 -27.88 11.34 -55.11
CA GLY A 15 -28.42 12.62 -54.66
C GLY A 15 -27.49 13.18 -53.56
N LEU A 16 -26.77 14.25 -53.87
CA LEU A 16 -26.06 15.08 -52.92
C LEU A 16 -27.05 15.79 -51.99
N PHE A 17 -27.36 15.19 -50.85
CA PHE A 17 -27.84 15.92 -49.70
C PHE A 17 -26.71 15.92 -48.67
N GLY A 18 -25.98 17.03 -48.61
CA GLY A 18 -25.11 17.35 -47.49
C GLY A 18 -25.95 17.56 -46.25
N MET A 19 -26.21 16.50 -45.48
CA MET A 19 -26.61 16.67 -44.11
C MET A 19 -25.33 17.06 -43.33
N ALA A 20 -25.23 18.33 -42.97
CA ALA A 20 -24.38 18.73 -41.88
C ALA A 20 -24.86 17.90 -40.68
N GLN A 21 -24.10 16.89 -40.28
CA GLN A 21 -24.25 16.24 -38.96
C GLN A 21 -24.04 17.37 -37.96
N ALA A 22 -25.11 17.85 -37.36
CA ALA A 22 -25.00 18.67 -36.15
C ALA A 22 -24.20 17.83 -35.15
N ALA A 23 -23.01 18.29 -34.78
CA ALA A 23 -22.25 17.67 -33.72
C ALA A 23 -23.20 17.58 -32.51
N SER A 24 -23.39 16.39 -31.99
CA SER A 24 -24.16 16.23 -30.73
C SER A 24 -23.53 17.11 -29.66
N ALA A 25 -24.33 17.90 -28.97
CA ALA A 25 -23.82 18.72 -27.88
C ALA A 25 -23.03 17.81 -26.91
N GLN A 26 -21.86 18.27 -26.50
CA GLN A 26 -21.07 17.57 -25.47
C GLN A 26 -21.71 17.87 -24.10
N ASP A 27 -22.22 16.84 -23.43
CA ASP A 27 -22.97 17.00 -22.20
C ASP A 27 -22.45 16.13 -21.07
N ILE A 28 -22.47 16.71 -19.87
CA ILE A 28 -22.29 16.04 -18.59
C ILE A 28 -23.67 15.96 -17.95
N VAL A 29 -24.14 14.74 -17.69
CA VAL A 29 -25.43 14.50 -17.05
C VAL A 29 -25.23 13.99 -15.64
N VAL A 30 -25.67 14.76 -14.66
CA VAL A 30 -25.65 14.45 -13.22
C VAL A 30 -26.98 13.85 -12.83
N ASP A 31 -27.00 12.67 -12.18
CA ASP A 31 -28.23 12.14 -11.56
C ASP A 31 -28.44 12.82 -10.20
N ALA A 32 -29.19 13.91 -10.20
CA ALA A 32 -29.39 14.79 -9.04
C ALA A 32 -30.62 14.42 -8.19
N ALA A 33 -31.17 13.21 -8.33
CA ALA A 33 -32.18 12.72 -7.41
C ALA A 33 -31.59 12.52 -6.01
N ASP A 34 -32.14 13.12 -4.98
CA ASP A 34 -31.56 13.09 -3.61
C ASP A 34 -31.33 11.68 -3.08
N SER A 35 -32.23 10.74 -3.42
CA SER A 35 -32.07 9.31 -3.08
C SER A 35 -30.95 8.58 -3.82
N HIS A 36 -30.32 9.21 -4.82
CA HIS A 36 -29.30 8.62 -5.67
C HIS A 36 -27.87 9.12 -5.36
N ALA A 37 -27.70 9.79 -4.21
CA ALA A 37 -26.35 10.08 -3.73
C ALA A 37 -25.56 8.77 -3.57
N VAL A 38 -24.42 8.67 -4.24
CA VAL A 38 -23.57 7.47 -4.23
C VAL A 38 -22.66 7.42 -3.01
N ASN A 39 -22.40 8.58 -2.41
CA ASN A 39 -21.64 8.71 -1.17
C ASN A 39 -22.05 9.97 -0.40
N SER A 40 -21.82 9.94 0.92
CA SER A 40 -21.99 11.09 1.81
C SER A 40 -20.80 11.13 2.77
N PHE A 41 -20.05 12.22 2.76
CA PHE A 41 -18.79 12.31 3.51
C PHE A 41 -18.53 13.73 4.03
N SER A 42 -17.72 13.82 5.09
CA SER A 42 -17.09 15.06 5.52
C SER A 42 -15.70 15.15 4.91
N PRO A 43 -15.39 16.15 4.08
CA PRO A 43 -14.07 16.29 3.47
C PRO A 43 -12.92 16.34 4.49
N VAL A 44 -13.19 16.94 5.66
CA VAL A 44 -12.21 17.06 6.74
C VAL A 44 -11.79 15.69 7.30
N ARG A 45 -12.67 14.70 7.21
CA ARG A 45 -12.46 13.34 7.74
C ARG A 45 -12.12 12.32 6.65
N ALA A 46 -12.45 12.62 5.39
CA ALA A 46 -12.35 11.67 4.29
C ALA A 46 -11.18 11.96 3.35
N LEU A 47 -10.74 13.23 3.25
CA LEU A 47 -9.68 13.62 2.33
C LEU A 47 -8.41 13.92 3.11
N GLY A 48 -7.47 13.01 3.07
CA GLY A 48 -6.28 13.04 3.89
C GLY A 48 -4.97 12.72 3.17
N GLY A 49 -3.91 12.69 3.96
CA GLY A 49 -2.58 12.32 3.51
C GLY A 49 -1.92 11.32 4.44
N ALA A 50 -1.15 10.41 3.88
CA ALA A 50 -0.36 9.45 4.62
C ALA A 50 0.96 10.08 5.07
N VAL A 51 1.16 10.15 6.38
CA VAL A 51 2.45 10.47 6.99
C VAL A 51 3.15 9.14 7.22
N ASP A 52 4.01 8.79 6.29
CA ASP A 52 4.76 7.55 6.32
C ASP A 52 6.21 7.81 6.70
N ARG A 53 6.92 6.75 7.03
CA ARG A 53 8.30 6.67 7.50
C ARG A 53 9.14 7.89 7.16
N GLN A 54 9.40 8.74 8.15
CA GLN A 54 10.17 9.97 8.00
C GLN A 54 11.64 9.68 8.22
N ARG A 55 12.29 9.11 7.22
CA ARG A 55 13.74 8.92 7.21
C ARG A 55 14.40 10.01 6.39
N GLY A 56 15.36 10.68 6.95
CA GLY A 56 16.13 11.69 6.24
C GLY A 56 17.54 11.78 6.76
N GLY A 57 18.53 11.54 5.88
CA GLY A 57 19.93 11.65 6.19
C GLY A 57 20.66 10.34 6.48
N ASN A 58 21.99 10.42 6.50
CA ASN A 58 22.89 9.29 6.74
C ASN A 58 23.43 9.25 8.16
N THR A 59 23.11 10.25 8.98
CA THR A 59 23.52 10.38 10.37
C THR A 59 22.33 10.67 11.25
N GLN A 60 22.43 10.31 12.53
CA GLN A 60 21.41 10.63 13.53
C GLN A 60 21.05 12.13 13.56
N GLU A 61 22.07 13.00 13.49
CA GLU A 61 21.87 14.45 13.49
C GLU A 61 21.09 14.95 12.25
N GLU A 62 21.38 14.40 11.08
CA GLU A 62 20.67 14.70 9.85
C GLU A 62 19.21 14.25 9.91
N ILE A 63 18.95 13.04 10.43
CA ILE A 63 17.60 12.50 10.61
C ILE A 63 16.79 13.38 11.55
N GLU A 64 17.32 13.73 12.73
CA GLU A 64 16.64 14.58 13.70
C GLU A 64 16.34 15.96 13.12
N LYS A 65 17.33 16.57 12.45
CA LYS A 65 17.17 17.89 11.82
C LYS A 65 16.09 17.87 10.74
N HIS A 66 16.08 16.84 9.92
CA HIS A 66 15.08 16.70 8.86
C HIS A 66 13.67 16.49 9.44
N THR A 67 13.52 15.56 10.37
CA THR A 67 12.25 15.28 11.05
C THR A 67 11.67 16.54 11.70
N GLN A 68 12.49 17.28 12.42
CA GLN A 68 12.07 18.55 13.01
C GLN A 68 11.65 19.58 11.96
N TRP A 69 12.36 19.62 10.83
CA TRP A 69 12.02 20.54 9.75
C TRP A 69 10.67 20.19 9.11
N VAL A 70 10.43 18.92 8.79
CA VAL A 70 9.23 18.44 8.09
C VAL A 70 7.96 18.66 8.92
N LEU A 71 8.01 18.42 10.23
CA LEU A 71 6.85 18.55 11.12
C LEU A 71 6.82 19.86 11.92
N SER A 72 7.56 20.88 11.52
CA SER A 72 7.60 22.16 12.22
C SER A 72 7.77 23.34 11.28
N GLY A 73 7.44 24.52 11.77
CA GLY A 73 7.74 25.79 11.13
C GLY A 73 7.21 25.95 9.70
N PRO A 74 8.05 26.39 8.76
CA PRO A 74 7.64 26.71 7.39
C PRO A 74 7.13 25.49 6.60
N ALA A 75 7.78 24.34 6.72
CA ALA A 75 7.39 23.13 5.99
C ALA A 75 6.02 22.65 6.38
N LEU A 76 5.72 22.58 7.68
CA LEU A 76 4.39 22.23 8.15
C LEU A 76 3.33 23.18 7.61
N LYS A 77 3.60 24.47 7.57
CA LYS A 77 2.69 25.47 7.00
C LYS A 77 2.40 25.17 5.52
N GLU A 78 3.41 24.83 4.73
CA GLU A 78 3.23 24.45 3.33
C GLU A 78 2.42 23.16 3.19
N LEU A 79 2.71 22.13 3.98
CA LEU A 79 1.92 20.89 3.99
C LEU A 79 0.46 21.17 4.31
N LEU A 80 0.19 21.95 5.36
CA LEU A 80 -1.16 22.36 5.71
C LEU A 80 -1.81 23.21 4.60
N GLY A 81 -1.00 23.91 3.83
CA GLY A 81 -1.39 24.68 2.65
C GLY A 81 -1.93 23.83 1.51
N SER A 82 -1.66 22.54 1.43
CA SER A 82 -2.22 21.63 0.43
C SER A 82 -3.73 21.44 0.57
N GLY A 83 -4.25 21.59 1.78
CA GLY A 83 -5.68 21.48 2.10
C GLY A 83 -6.12 20.11 2.58
N TRP A 84 -5.30 19.06 2.49
CA TRP A 84 -5.59 17.76 3.13
C TRP A 84 -5.75 17.96 4.63
N GLN A 85 -6.74 17.29 5.24
CA GLN A 85 -7.13 17.56 6.62
C GLN A 85 -6.74 16.43 7.57
N THR A 86 -7.34 15.26 7.38
CA THR A 86 -7.05 14.09 8.20
C THR A 86 -5.72 13.47 7.77
N VAL A 87 -5.11 12.69 8.64
CA VAL A 87 -3.86 11.98 8.33
C VAL A 87 -3.91 10.53 8.79
N THR A 88 -3.20 9.66 8.08
CA THR A 88 -2.73 8.39 8.61
C THR A 88 -1.30 8.57 9.11
N TYR A 89 -0.96 7.90 10.20
CA TYR A 89 0.40 7.86 10.68
C TYR A 89 0.89 6.42 10.60
N ARG A 90 1.75 6.14 9.63
CA ARG A 90 2.21 4.79 9.30
C ARG A 90 3.68 4.61 9.65
N GLN A 91 4.04 4.95 10.85
CA GLN A 91 5.41 4.86 11.33
C GLN A 91 5.69 3.47 11.84
N ASN A 92 5.19 2.87 12.70
CA ASN A 92 5.55 1.56 13.26
C ASN A 92 5.01 0.41 12.39
N THR A 93 5.07 0.57 11.08
CA THR A 93 4.64 -0.45 10.14
C THR A 93 5.76 -1.46 9.88
N GLU A 94 5.38 -2.62 9.38
CA GLU A 94 6.30 -3.75 9.22
C GLU A 94 6.88 -3.88 7.84
N LEU A 95 6.73 -2.88 7.02
CA LEU A 95 7.22 -2.98 5.66
C LEU A 95 8.71 -3.36 5.65
N GLN A 96 9.04 -4.36 4.88
CA GLN A 96 10.40 -4.79 4.62
C GLN A 96 11.23 -5.20 5.85
N ILE A 97 10.67 -5.94 6.81
CA ILE A 97 11.48 -6.58 7.85
C ILE A 97 11.86 -5.64 9.00
N GLU A 98 11.15 -4.59 9.19
CA GLU A 98 11.41 -3.68 10.29
C GLU A 98 10.47 -3.96 11.44
N ALA A 99 11.04 -3.97 12.63
CA ALA A 99 10.32 -3.91 13.88
C ALA A 99 10.73 -2.67 14.64
N TRP A 100 9.85 -2.15 15.48
CA TRP A 100 10.02 -0.83 16.06
C TRP A 100 9.92 -0.83 17.57
N HIS A 101 10.84 -0.10 18.21
CA HIS A 101 10.66 0.35 19.59
C HIS A 101 9.97 1.71 19.55
N TRP A 102 8.65 1.73 19.58
CA TRP A 102 7.83 2.94 19.62
C TRP A 102 7.99 3.73 20.93
N ASN A 103 8.37 3.05 22.03
CA ASN A 103 8.71 3.66 23.32
C ASN A 103 10.02 3.06 23.82
N PRO A 104 11.06 3.86 24.09
CA PRO A 104 12.33 3.36 24.62
C PRO A 104 12.20 2.82 26.05
N GLN A 105 11.14 3.23 26.77
CA GLN A 105 10.84 2.74 28.11
C GLN A 105 9.95 1.48 28.01
N GLY A 106 10.39 0.41 28.59
CA GLY A 106 9.69 -0.85 28.54
C GLY A 106 10.43 -1.95 29.28
N THR A 107 9.97 -3.17 29.08
CA THR A 107 10.52 -4.36 29.74
C THR A 107 10.90 -5.41 28.72
N TRP A 108 12.02 -6.07 28.98
CA TRP A 108 12.48 -7.26 28.29
C TRP A 108 12.05 -8.53 29.02
N SER A 109 11.68 -9.57 28.30
CA SER A 109 11.39 -10.87 28.90
C SER A 109 12.61 -11.44 29.66
N ASN A 110 13.82 -11.13 29.22
CA ASN A 110 15.07 -11.31 29.96
C ASN A 110 15.66 -9.95 30.34
N THR A 111 15.20 -9.40 31.45
CA THR A 111 15.60 -8.07 31.93
C THR A 111 17.10 -7.96 32.22
N ALA A 112 17.72 -9.05 32.71
CA ALA A 112 19.13 -9.04 33.11
C ALA A 112 20.09 -8.85 31.92
N LYS A 113 19.74 -9.45 30.78
CA LYS A 113 20.54 -9.36 29.56
C LYS A 113 20.03 -8.30 28.58
N LYS A 114 18.84 -7.73 28.82
CA LYS A 114 18.12 -6.86 27.88
C LYS A 114 17.96 -7.54 26.51
N GLU A 115 17.39 -8.71 26.52
CA GLU A 115 17.10 -9.54 25.34
C GLU A 115 15.75 -10.23 25.49
N GLY A 116 15.23 -10.77 24.40
CA GLY A 116 13.97 -11.49 24.36
C GLY A 116 12.86 -10.68 23.71
N TYR A 117 11.66 -10.76 24.28
CA TYR A 117 10.49 -10.06 23.78
C TYR A 117 10.34 -8.76 24.55
N PHE A 118 10.41 -7.66 23.82
CA PHE A 118 10.26 -6.32 24.37
C PHE A 118 8.79 -5.94 24.47
N THR A 119 8.45 -5.16 25.50
CA THR A 119 7.12 -4.57 25.66
C THR A 119 7.29 -3.13 26.13
N GLY A 120 6.91 -2.16 25.28
CA GLY A 120 6.95 -0.74 25.58
C GLY A 120 6.03 -0.37 26.73
N SER A 121 6.34 0.68 27.46
CA SER A 121 5.54 1.14 28.60
C SER A 121 4.27 1.85 28.14
N ALA A 122 3.12 1.40 28.61
CA ALA A 122 1.84 2.07 28.41
C ALA A 122 1.64 3.29 29.32
N GLU A 123 2.54 3.53 30.29
CA GLU A 123 2.38 4.64 31.24
C GLU A 123 3.06 5.91 30.69
N PRO A 124 2.29 7.00 30.48
CA PRO A 124 2.85 8.28 30.10
C PRO A 124 3.77 8.81 31.19
N THR A 125 4.99 9.16 30.81
CA THR A 125 5.94 9.83 31.68
C THR A 125 5.95 11.35 31.43
N ALA A 126 6.71 12.10 32.22
CA ALA A 126 6.96 13.52 31.93
C ALA A 126 7.82 13.70 30.68
N GLU A 127 8.66 12.73 30.38
CA GLU A 127 9.44 12.64 29.16
C GLU A 127 8.54 12.23 27.99
N GLU A 128 8.68 12.93 26.88
CA GLU A 128 7.89 12.73 25.68
C GLU A 128 8.57 11.71 24.76
N ILE A 129 7.76 10.90 24.08
CA ILE A 129 8.25 10.05 23.00
C ILE A 129 8.40 10.93 21.76
N VAL A 130 9.61 11.44 21.52
CA VAL A 130 9.92 12.27 20.36
C VAL A 130 10.51 11.48 19.21
N HIS A 131 11.05 10.31 19.49
CA HIS A 131 11.66 9.36 18.55
C HIS A 131 11.15 7.95 18.76
N SER A 132 11.11 7.17 17.70
CA SER A 132 11.03 5.72 17.73
C SER A 132 12.13 5.11 16.87
N TRP A 133 12.54 3.90 17.20
CA TRP A 133 13.70 3.25 16.58
C TRP A 133 13.30 1.94 15.92
N ALA A 134 13.70 1.78 14.65
CA ALA A 134 13.64 0.50 13.98
C ALA A 134 14.84 -0.38 14.35
N TYR A 135 14.66 -1.66 14.23
CA TYR A 135 15.73 -2.64 14.28
C TYR A 135 15.49 -3.72 13.21
N PRO A 136 16.55 -4.18 12.53
CA PRO A 136 16.40 -5.23 11.55
C PRO A 136 16.11 -6.57 12.23
N LEU A 137 15.32 -7.40 11.55
CA LEU A 137 15.15 -8.81 11.90
C LEU A 137 15.92 -9.66 10.88
N PRO A 138 17.21 -9.90 11.06
CA PRO A 138 18.07 -10.55 10.07
C PRO A 138 17.67 -12.00 9.77
N GLU A 139 16.80 -12.55 10.61
CA GLU A 139 16.26 -13.90 10.42
C GLU A 139 15.34 -14.02 9.22
N ARG A 140 14.74 -12.91 8.77
CA ARG A 140 13.72 -12.93 7.73
C ARG A 140 14.26 -13.22 6.35
N GLY A 141 15.43 -12.76 6.03
CA GLY A 141 16.02 -12.97 4.74
C GLY A 141 16.51 -11.68 4.09
N ALA A 142 17.44 -11.85 3.14
CA ALA A 142 17.89 -10.78 2.29
C ALA A 142 16.87 -10.60 1.16
N THR A 143 16.15 -9.51 1.15
CA THR A 143 15.34 -9.11 0.02
C THR A 143 16.13 -8.18 -0.91
N LEU A 144 15.80 -8.18 -2.20
CA LEU A 144 16.43 -7.27 -3.16
C LEU A 144 16.08 -5.83 -2.79
N GLY A 145 17.10 -5.01 -2.51
CA GLY A 145 16.92 -3.57 -2.35
C GLY A 145 16.83 -3.07 -0.91
N ASP A 146 16.37 -3.87 0.04
CA ASP A 146 16.35 -3.45 1.43
C ASP A 146 17.75 -3.48 2.05
N GLY A 147 18.09 -2.53 2.80
CA GLY A 147 19.33 -2.48 3.54
C GLY A 147 19.29 -3.18 4.89
N ASN A 148 18.23 -3.91 5.20
CA ASN A 148 17.85 -4.29 6.54
C ASN A 148 18.45 -5.60 7.04
N GLY A 149 19.58 -5.98 6.49
CA GLY A 149 20.30 -7.15 6.93
C GLY A 149 20.25 -8.29 5.92
N TRP A 150 20.56 -9.46 6.39
CA TRP A 150 20.63 -10.70 5.61
C TRP A 150 20.05 -11.86 6.41
N SER A 151 19.67 -12.90 5.71
CA SER A 151 19.10 -14.09 6.31
C SER A 151 20.13 -14.88 7.08
N ARG A 152 19.76 -15.38 8.23
CA ARG A 152 20.51 -16.37 9.00
C ARG A 152 20.43 -17.78 8.40
N LEU A 153 19.59 -17.98 7.40
CA LEU A 153 19.44 -19.29 6.72
C LEU A 153 20.59 -19.60 5.75
N THR A 154 21.36 -18.58 5.34
CA THR A 154 22.46 -18.68 4.37
C THR A 154 23.60 -17.72 4.68
N ASP A 155 23.82 -17.37 5.95
CA ASP A 155 24.88 -16.42 6.36
C ASP A 155 26.25 -17.10 6.59
N GLY A 156 26.28 -18.42 6.70
CA GLY A 156 27.49 -19.21 6.94
C GLY A 156 27.92 -19.25 8.42
N ASP A 157 27.13 -18.72 9.35
CA ASP A 157 27.39 -18.84 10.78
C ASP A 157 26.57 -20.00 11.39
N PRO A 158 27.20 -21.09 11.82
CA PRO A 158 26.50 -22.23 12.40
C PRO A 158 25.85 -21.96 13.76
N ASN A 159 26.11 -20.80 14.37
CA ASN A 159 25.55 -20.41 15.67
C ASN A 159 24.34 -19.48 15.53
N SER A 160 24.15 -18.86 14.38
CA SER A 160 22.96 -18.10 14.07
C SER A 160 21.82 -19.03 13.67
N TYR A 161 20.59 -18.57 13.77
CA TYR A 161 19.43 -19.30 13.26
C TYR A 161 18.25 -18.37 12.97
N TRP A 162 17.45 -18.76 11.98
CA TRP A 162 16.09 -18.28 11.80
C TRP A 162 15.15 -19.04 12.72
N LYS A 163 14.13 -18.36 13.24
CA LYS A 163 13.03 -18.97 13.98
C LYS A 163 11.69 -18.40 13.56
N SER A 164 10.66 -19.25 13.44
CA SER A 164 9.30 -18.85 13.12
C SER A 164 8.63 -18.12 14.29
N ASN A 165 7.61 -17.31 13.97
CA ASN A 165 6.83 -16.58 14.96
C ASN A 165 6.14 -17.56 15.95
N PRO A 166 6.42 -17.49 17.26
CA PRO A 166 5.87 -18.39 18.26
C PRO A 166 4.35 -18.26 18.43
N TYR A 167 3.78 -17.11 18.10
CA TYR A 167 2.34 -16.84 18.20
C TYR A 167 1.52 -17.58 17.15
N LEU A 168 2.14 -18.18 16.13
CA LEU A 168 1.51 -19.03 15.11
C LEU A 168 1.50 -20.53 15.49
N THR A 169 1.82 -20.87 16.71
CA THR A 169 1.85 -22.26 17.17
C THR A 169 0.60 -22.59 17.99
N LYS A 170 0.33 -23.90 18.15
CA LYS A 170 -0.78 -24.43 18.97
C LYS A 170 -0.79 -23.87 20.40
N ALA A 171 0.37 -23.51 20.94
CA ALA A 171 0.49 -22.96 22.29
C ALA A 171 -0.21 -21.59 22.44
N TYR A 172 -0.42 -20.87 21.32
CA TYR A 172 -1.01 -19.54 21.28
C TYR A 172 -2.31 -19.50 20.48
N THR A 173 -2.38 -20.16 19.34
CA THR A 173 -3.61 -20.23 18.52
C THR A 173 -4.65 -21.17 19.12
N GLY A 174 -4.22 -22.21 19.85
CA GLY A 174 -5.06 -23.31 20.30
C GLY A 174 -5.32 -24.35 19.22
N GLU A 175 -4.90 -24.12 17.97
CA GLU A 175 -5.09 -24.96 16.82
C GLU A 175 -3.86 -25.85 16.56
N ASP A 176 -4.04 -26.92 15.80
CA ASP A 176 -2.92 -27.79 15.44
C ASP A 176 -1.92 -27.07 14.53
N ASP A 177 -0.61 -27.25 14.77
CA ASP A 177 0.46 -26.59 14.00
C ASP A 177 0.35 -26.85 12.48
N SER A 178 -0.31 -27.91 12.06
CA SER A 178 -0.56 -28.20 10.63
C SER A 178 -1.56 -27.25 9.98
N LEU A 179 -2.36 -26.53 10.75
CA LEU A 179 -3.27 -25.49 10.26
C LEU A 179 -2.55 -24.13 10.11
N HIS A 180 -1.40 -23.97 10.75
CA HIS A 180 -0.51 -22.81 10.66
C HIS A 180 0.89 -23.25 10.22
N PRO A 181 1.02 -23.90 9.05
CA PRO A 181 2.31 -24.41 8.59
C PRO A 181 3.29 -23.27 8.36
N GLN A 182 4.47 -23.39 8.94
CA GLN A 182 5.52 -22.44 8.69
C GLN A 182 6.46 -22.95 7.60
N TRP A 183 7.03 -22.03 6.85
CA TRP A 183 7.90 -22.41 5.73
C TRP A 183 9.06 -21.42 5.55
N VAL A 184 10.12 -21.93 4.96
CA VAL A 184 11.21 -21.14 4.41
C VAL A 184 11.39 -21.49 2.95
N MET A 185 11.53 -20.48 2.11
CA MET A 185 11.75 -20.62 0.66
C MET A 185 13.13 -20.11 0.30
N ILE A 186 13.75 -20.73 -0.69
CA ILE A 186 15.04 -20.30 -1.25
C ILE A 186 14.91 -20.11 -2.76
N ASP A 187 15.45 -19.01 -3.29
CA ASP A 187 15.59 -18.76 -4.72
C ASP A 187 17.04 -18.98 -5.15
N LEU A 188 17.27 -19.95 -5.99
CA LEU A 188 18.59 -20.25 -6.57
C LEU A 188 18.97 -19.28 -7.71
N GLY A 189 18.14 -18.24 -7.96
CA GLY A 189 18.34 -17.23 -8.99
C GLY A 189 18.04 -17.71 -10.42
N LYS A 190 18.21 -19.01 -10.68
CA LYS A 190 17.94 -19.70 -11.95
C LYS A 190 17.64 -21.17 -11.72
N LYS A 191 17.09 -21.85 -12.72
CA LYS A 191 16.95 -23.31 -12.67
C LYS A 191 18.32 -23.98 -12.64
N VAL A 192 18.56 -24.78 -11.62
CA VAL A 192 19.77 -25.57 -11.38
C VAL A 192 19.41 -27.01 -11.11
N ASP A 193 20.19 -27.96 -11.62
CA ASP A 193 20.00 -29.37 -11.39
C ASP A 193 20.38 -29.77 -9.96
N ILE A 194 19.38 -30.24 -9.19
CA ILE A 194 19.56 -30.68 -7.81
C ILE A 194 18.90 -32.04 -7.58
N ASN A 195 19.36 -32.76 -6.57
CA ASN A 195 18.72 -33.99 -6.10
C ASN A 195 18.73 -34.14 -4.57
N ALA A 196 19.30 -33.19 -3.84
CA ALA A 196 19.46 -33.28 -2.39
C ALA A 196 19.41 -31.92 -1.70
N ILE A 197 19.06 -31.96 -0.41
CA ILE A 197 19.13 -30.85 0.52
C ILE A 197 19.79 -31.30 1.82
N ARG A 198 20.53 -30.38 2.47
CA ARG A 198 20.97 -30.55 3.85
C ARG A 198 20.41 -29.41 4.68
N ILE A 199 19.79 -29.75 5.80
CA ILE A 199 19.15 -28.80 6.70
C ILE A 199 19.86 -28.88 8.04
N ALA A 200 20.55 -27.80 8.44
CA ALA A 200 21.07 -27.69 9.80
C ALA A 200 19.98 -27.13 10.71
N TRP A 201 19.30 -28.03 11.41
CA TRP A 201 18.25 -27.65 12.34
C TRP A 201 18.81 -27.02 13.61
N ALA A 202 18.21 -25.92 14.05
CA ALA A 202 18.28 -25.45 15.43
C ALA A 202 17.11 -26.04 16.24
N ASN A 203 16.86 -25.53 17.42
CA ASN A 203 15.73 -25.88 18.25
C ASN A 203 14.74 -24.70 18.33
N PRO A 204 13.44 -24.99 18.26
CA PRO A 204 12.76 -26.25 17.95
C PRO A 204 12.92 -26.67 16.49
N TYR A 205 13.15 -27.95 16.25
CA TYR A 205 13.21 -28.48 14.88
C TYR A 205 11.86 -29.04 14.43
N ALA A 206 11.68 -29.22 13.10
CA ALA A 206 10.48 -29.84 12.56
C ALA A 206 10.55 -31.39 12.63
N LYS A 207 9.52 -32.03 13.23
CA LYS A 207 9.32 -33.48 13.18
C LYS A 207 8.64 -33.91 11.90
N ARG A 208 7.68 -33.13 11.43
CA ARG A 208 7.01 -33.37 10.15
C ARG A 208 7.19 -32.18 9.25
N TYR A 209 7.74 -32.43 8.05
CA TYR A 209 7.92 -31.41 7.04
C TYR A 209 8.00 -32.00 5.64
N TYR A 210 7.80 -31.13 4.65
CA TYR A 210 7.83 -31.47 3.24
C TYR A 210 8.83 -30.56 2.53
N VAL A 211 9.73 -31.17 1.74
CA VAL A 211 10.60 -30.41 0.83
C VAL A 211 9.89 -30.36 -0.52
N GLN A 212 9.62 -29.15 -0.99
CA GLN A 212 8.82 -28.90 -2.19
C GLN A 212 9.58 -28.03 -3.18
N PHE A 213 9.23 -28.14 -4.46
CA PHE A 213 9.71 -27.27 -5.50
C PHE A 213 8.56 -26.62 -6.26
N TRP A 214 8.83 -25.42 -6.80
CA TRP A 214 7.85 -24.68 -7.58
C TRP A 214 7.92 -25.02 -9.05
N THR A 215 6.80 -25.24 -9.70
CA THR A 215 6.72 -25.62 -11.13
C THR A 215 6.63 -24.43 -12.07
N GLY A 216 6.27 -23.22 -11.57
CA GLY A 216 6.12 -22.02 -12.38
C GLY A 216 7.45 -21.40 -12.80
N GLU A 217 7.38 -20.53 -13.79
CA GLU A 217 8.55 -19.79 -14.31
C GLU A 217 8.84 -18.51 -13.52
N VAL A 218 7.81 -17.91 -12.92
CA VAL A 218 7.91 -16.72 -12.10
C VAL A 218 7.81 -17.07 -10.63
N GLU A 219 8.15 -16.13 -9.79
CA GLU A 219 8.08 -16.24 -8.34
C GLU A 219 6.68 -16.69 -7.86
N PRO A 220 6.58 -17.56 -6.83
CA PRO A 220 5.30 -18.10 -6.36
C PRO A 220 4.27 -17.07 -5.89
N PHE A 221 4.74 -15.91 -5.42
CA PHE A 221 3.90 -14.85 -4.83
C PHE A 221 3.77 -13.61 -5.72
N TYR A 222 4.17 -13.70 -6.98
CA TYR A 222 4.06 -12.57 -7.89
C TYR A 222 2.62 -12.35 -8.33
N ALA A 223 2.09 -11.18 -8.04
CA ALA A 223 0.69 -10.82 -8.28
C ALA A 223 0.25 -11.05 -9.74
N GLY A 224 -0.91 -11.67 -9.92
CA GLY A 224 -1.57 -11.81 -11.22
C GLY A 224 -0.93 -12.75 -12.25
N ILE A 225 0.27 -13.30 -12.00
CA ILE A 225 1.02 -14.12 -12.97
C ILE A 225 1.31 -15.52 -12.43
N ASN A 226 0.74 -15.89 -11.30
CA ASN A 226 1.02 -17.17 -10.66
C ASN A 226 0.50 -18.35 -11.49
N LYS A 227 1.37 -19.00 -12.28
CA LYS A 227 1.05 -20.16 -13.10
C LYS A 227 1.89 -21.38 -12.72
N GLY A 228 1.95 -21.69 -11.44
CA GLY A 228 2.69 -22.84 -10.95
C GLY A 228 1.98 -23.52 -9.79
N THR A 229 2.58 -24.61 -9.34
CA THR A 229 2.16 -25.35 -8.14
C THR A 229 3.37 -25.81 -7.36
N TRP A 230 3.24 -25.85 -6.03
CA TRP A 230 4.23 -26.51 -5.19
C TRP A 230 4.07 -28.02 -5.27
N GLN A 231 5.14 -28.72 -5.63
CA GLN A 231 5.18 -30.17 -5.68
C GLN A 231 6.19 -30.70 -4.66
N THR A 232 5.76 -31.68 -3.87
CA THR A 232 6.66 -32.36 -2.94
C THR A 232 7.59 -33.29 -3.74
N PHE A 233 8.90 -33.21 -3.47
CA PHE A 233 9.85 -34.15 -4.06
C PHE A 233 9.49 -35.60 -3.73
N PRO A 234 9.77 -36.57 -4.61
CA PRO A 234 9.46 -37.98 -4.37
C PRO A 234 9.89 -38.52 -3.01
N MET A 235 11.05 -38.11 -2.52
CA MET A 235 11.60 -38.46 -1.21
C MET A 235 11.59 -37.27 -0.22
N GLY A 236 10.82 -36.22 -0.53
CA GLY A 236 10.78 -34.96 0.26
C GLY A 236 9.77 -34.98 1.41
N THR A 237 9.11 -36.10 1.71
CA THR A 237 8.18 -36.22 2.85
C THR A 237 8.88 -36.80 4.06
N ILE A 238 9.05 -36.03 5.12
CA ILE A 238 9.66 -36.45 6.38
C ILE A 238 8.60 -36.42 7.48
N THR A 239 8.39 -37.58 8.14
CA THR A 239 7.37 -37.74 9.17
C THR A 239 7.95 -37.95 10.59
N ASN A 240 9.24 -38.22 10.70
CA ASN A 240 9.94 -38.48 11.96
C ASN A 240 11.29 -37.77 11.98
N GLY A 241 11.29 -36.45 11.79
CA GLY A 241 12.50 -35.63 11.87
C GLY A 241 13.09 -35.67 13.29
N THR A 242 14.41 -35.76 13.38
CA THR A 242 15.16 -35.88 14.65
C THR A 242 16.05 -34.67 14.95
N GLY A 243 15.95 -33.60 14.14
CA GLY A 243 16.85 -32.46 14.23
C GLY A 243 18.27 -32.80 13.72
N GLY A 244 19.27 -32.05 14.18
CA GLY A 244 20.66 -32.19 13.73
C GLY A 244 20.85 -31.66 12.29
N THR A 245 21.79 -32.25 11.54
CA THR A 245 22.12 -31.79 10.18
C THR A 245 21.97 -32.93 9.16
N PRO A 246 20.75 -33.43 8.92
CA PRO A 246 20.53 -34.50 7.96
C PRO A 246 20.78 -34.02 6.52
N THR A 247 21.40 -34.87 5.71
CA THR A 247 21.44 -34.75 4.26
C THR A 247 20.38 -35.67 3.66
N LEU A 248 19.42 -35.09 2.95
CA LEU A 248 18.27 -35.81 2.38
C LEU A 248 18.44 -35.89 0.87
N ARG A 249 18.40 -37.11 0.33
CA ARG A 249 18.16 -37.30 -1.10
C ARG A 249 16.69 -37.02 -1.37
N LEU A 250 16.42 -36.17 -2.33
CA LEU A 250 15.03 -35.73 -2.67
C LEU A 250 14.46 -36.49 -3.85
N VAL A 251 15.35 -36.94 -4.76
CA VAL A 251 15.03 -37.66 -5.97
C VAL A 251 16.27 -38.44 -6.45
N ASP A 252 16.09 -39.55 -7.19
CA ASP A 252 17.18 -40.42 -7.64
C ASP A 252 18.10 -39.79 -8.69
N TRP A 253 17.54 -38.91 -9.53
CA TRP A 253 18.25 -38.14 -10.57
C TRP A 253 18.06 -36.66 -10.36
N SER A 254 19.00 -35.83 -10.77
CA SER A 254 18.89 -34.38 -10.64
C SER A 254 17.79 -33.84 -11.54
N ILE A 255 17.01 -32.87 -11.02
CA ILE A 255 16.00 -32.14 -11.76
C ILE A 255 16.26 -30.63 -11.67
N PRO A 256 15.91 -29.85 -12.72
CA PRO A 256 16.09 -28.41 -12.73
C PRO A 256 15.06 -27.71 -11.86
N VAL A 257 15.51 -26.99 -10.83
CA VAL A 257 14.68 -26.26 -9.87
C VAL A 257 15.26 -24.87 -9.65
N ARG A 258 14.41 -23.86 -9.53
CA ARG A 258 14.81 -22.52 -9.09
C ARG A 258 14.34 -22.26 -7.67
N TYR A 259 13.05 -22.47 -7.37
CA TYR A 259 12.48 -22.20 -6.05
C TYR A 259 12.20 -23.50 -5.31
N LEU A 260 12.71 -23.60 -4.09
CA LEU A 260 12.40 -24.66 -3.14
C LEU A 260 11.79 -24.07 -1.87
N ARG A 261 10.97 -24.87 -1.18
CA ARG A 261 10.55 -24.54 0.19
C ARG A 261 10.58 -25.77 1.09
N ILE A 262 10.77 -25.54 2.37
CA ILE A 262 10.57 -26.47 3.46
C ILE A 262 9.28 -26.08 4.14
N TRP A 263 8.26 -26.93 4.05
CA TRP A 263 6.92 -26.74 4.60
C TRP A 263 6.78 -27.56 5.86
N MET A 264 6.70 -26.92 7.04
CA MET A 264 6.79 -27.54 8.37
C MET A 264 5.41 -27.54 9.04
N THR A 265 5.01 -28.70 9.59
CA THR A 265 3.66 -28.92 10.12
C THR A 265 3.61 -29.57 11.51
N GLU A 266 4.74 -29.98 12.09
CA GLU A 266 4.82 -30.53 13.43
C GLU A 266 6.17 -30.17 14.06
N SER A 267 6.13 -29.47 15.19
CA SER A 267 7.32 -29.03 15.94
C SER A 267 7.81 -30.10 16.91
N SER A 268 9.10 -30.08 17.20
CA SER A 268 9.69 -30.87 18.31
C SER A 268 9.30 -30.33 19.69
N ASN A 269 8.97 -29.04 19.77
CA ASN A 269 8.75 -28.32 21.03
C ASN A 269 9.97 -28.39 21.98
N THR A 270 11.18 -28.52 21.43
CA THR A 270 12.43 -28.40 22.19
C THR A 270 12.79 -26.92 22.30
N CYS A 271 13.43 -26.53 23.39
CA CYS A 271 13.78 -25.13 23.59
C CYS A 271 15.05 -24.74 22.80
N ASP A 272 15.09 -23.52 22.34
CA ASP A 272 16.26 -22.90 21.75
C ASP A 272 17.35 -22.58 22.82
N THR A 273 18.42 -21.90 22.42
CA THR A 273 19.56 -21.58 23.28
C THR A 273 19.22 -20.62 24.43
N HIS A 274 18.08 -19.93 24.37
CA HIS A 274 17.62 -19.00 25.40
C HIS A 274 16.92 -19.71 26.58
N GLY A 275 16.58 -20.99 26.38
CA GLY A 275 16.10 -21.89 27.44
C GLY A 275 14.61 -21.77 27.77
N PRO A 276 14.11 -22.60 28.71
CA PRO A 276 12.68 -22.79 28.95
C PRO A 276 12.02 -21.74 29.83
N GLN A 277 12.72 -20.68 30.24
CA GLN A 277 12.18 -19.65 31.14
C GLN A 277 11.02 -18.87 30.47
N ASP A 278 11.10 -18.71 29.15
CA ASP A 278 10.00 -18.21 28.34
C ASP A 278 9.52 -19.34 27.42
N LYS A 279 8.21 -19.65 27.46
CA LYS A 279 7.64 -20.73 26.64
C LYS A 279 7.78 -20.47 25.13
N ARG A 280 7.91 -19.19 24.71
CA ARG A 280 8.12 -18.80 23.32
C ARG A 280 9.44 -19.34 22.76
N ASN A 281 10.43 -19.56 23.61
CA ASN A 281 11.70 -20.16 23.21
C ASN A 281 11.60 -21.67 22.89
N CYS A 282 10.46 -22.31 23.20
CA CYS A 282 10.30 -23.77 23.09
C CYS A 282 9.24 -24.17 22.04
N VAL A 283 8.77 -23.24 21.20
CA VAL A 283 7.73 -23.50 20.21
C VAL A 283 8.11 -22.91 18.86
N GLY A 284 7.47 -23.39 17.78
CA GLY A 284 7.77 -22.99 16.40
C GLY A 284 8.83 -23.87 15.76
N TYR A 285 9.59 -23.33 14.83
CA TYR A 285 10.62 -24.02 14.05
C TYR A 285 11.86 -23.14 13.93
N ALA A 286 13.05 -23.76 13.99
CA ALA A 286 14.30 -23.02 13.86
C ALA A 286 15.31 -23.77 12.99
N ILE A 287 16.00 -23.03 12.11
CA ILE A 287 16.99 -23.54 11.17
C ILE A 287 18.25 -22.66 11.27
N ASN A 288 19.40 -23.29 11.46
CA ASN A 288 20.69 -22.61 11.43
C ASN A 288 21.12 -22.30 9.99
N GLU A 289 21.04 -23.31 9.10
CA GLU A 289 21.62 -23.16 7.76
C GLU A 289 20.97 -24.11 6.76
N LEU A 290 20.84 -23.66 5.51
CA LEU A 290 20.28 -24.43 4.39
C LEU A 290 21.33 -24.64 3.31
N TYR A 291 21.54 -25.90 2.92
CA TYR A 291 22.42 -26.29 1.83
C TYR A 291 21.60 -27.04 0.78
N ILE A 292 21.77 -26.71 -0.50
CA ILE A 292 21.04 -27.32 -1.61
C ILE A 292 22.04 -27.71 -2.69
N GLY A 293 21.83 -28.86 -3.32
CA GLY A 293 22.72 -29.29 -4.38
C GLY A 293 22.52 -30.71 -4.81
N THR A 294 23.66 -31.39 -5.12
CA THR A 294 23.66 -32.75 -5.59
C THR A 294 24.35 -33.67 -4.61
N LEU A 295 23.78 -34.85 -4.41
CA LEU A 295 24.34 -35.95 -3.65
C LEU A 295 24.73 -37.05 -4.63
N SER A 296 26.01 -37.34 -4.76
CA SER A 296 26.54 -38.38 -5.61
C SER A 296 26.27 -39.78 -5.06
N ALA A 297 26.55 -40.81 -5.84
CA ALA A 297 26.34 -42.19 -5.43
C ALA A 297 27.30 -42.64 -4.32
N ASP A 298 28.49 -42.04 -4.24
CA ASP A 298 29.48 -42.27 -3.18
C ASP A 298 29.21 -41.47 -1.89
N GLY A 299 28.11 -40.70 -1.87
CA GLY A 299 27.66 -39.93 -0.69
C GLY A 299 28.26 -38.52 -0.57
N GLN A 300 29.01 -38.05 -1.57
CA GLN A 300 29.54 -36.69 -1.57
C GLN A 300 28.40 -35.71 -1.87
N PHE A 301 28.19 -34.72 -0.99
CA PHE A 301 27.27 -33.62 -1.18
C PHE A 301 27.97 -32.39 -1.76
N ASN A 302 27.51 -31.92 -2.90
CA ASN A 302 28.01 -30.73 -3.56
C ASN A 302 26.98 -29.62 -3.43
N ASP A 303 27.30 -28.64 -2.59
CA ASP A 303 26.46 -27.50 -2.31
C ASP A 303 26.59 -26.39 -3.36
N ILE A 304 25.48 -25.72 -3.67
CA ILE A 304 25.41 -24.61 -4.64
C ILE A 304 24.93 -23.29 -4.01
N VAL A 305 24.61 -23.30 -2.71
CA VAL A 305 24.17 -22.11 -1.98
C VAL A 305 25.35 -21.20 -1.67
N THR A 306 25.16 -19.91 -1.76
CA THR A 306 26.16 -18.91 -1.34
C THR A 306 25.91 -18.53 0.09
N HIS A 307 26.84 -18.91 0.98
CA HIS A 307 26.78 -18.68 2.42
C HIS A 307 27.67 -17.50 2.80
N VAL A 308 27.08 -16.32 2.93
CA VAL A 308 27.82 -15.11 3.35
C VAL A 308 26.88 -14.15 4.06
N PRO A 309 27.33 -13.45 5.13
CA PRO A 309 26.52 -12.45 5.82
C PRO A 309 26.52 -11.13 5.02
N SER A 310 25.94 -11.15 3.86
CA SER A 310 25.86 -9.98 2.97
C SER A 310 24.78 -10.19 1.90
N ARG A 311 24.40 -9.12 1.20
CA ARG A 311 23.46 -9.16 0.05
C ARG A 311 23.86 -10.13 -1.08
N ARG A 312 25.06 -10.68 -1.06
CA ARG A 312 25.51 -11.68 -2.04
C ARG A 312 25.13 -13.11 -1.66
N GLN A 313 24.52 -13.32 -0.49
CA GLN A 313 24.00 -14.64 -0.11
C GLN A 313 22.89 -15.09 -1.05
N THR A 314 22.64 -16.41 -1.09
CA THR A 314 21.46 -16.93 -1.78
C THR A 314 20.18 -16.46 -1.06
N ILE A 315 19.25 -15.93 -1.83
CA ILE A 315 18.03 -15.28 -1.31
C ILE A 315 17.10 -16.30 -0.67
N THR A 316 16.59 -15.96 0.50
CA THR A 316 15.58 -16.76 1.23
C THR A 316 14.45 -15.90 1.74
N TRP A 317 13.24 -16.48 1.83
CA TRP A 317 12.06 -15.86 2.43
C TRP A 317 11.40 -16.84 3.39
N PRO A 318 11.22 -16.49 4.65
CA PRO A 318 10.42 -17.26 5.60
C PRO A 318 8.97 -16.77 5.63
N SER A 319 8.06 -17.65 6.08
CA SER A 319 6.64 -17.32 6.28
C SER A 319 6.38 -16.36 7.43
N SER A 320 7.25 -16.37 8.42
CA SER A 320 7.18 -15.53 9.61
C SER A 320 8.54 -15.45 10.29
N VAL A 321 8.66 -14.55 11.26
CA VAL A 321 9.87 -14.34 12.03
C VAL A 321 9.53 -14.23 13.51
N ASP A 322 10.39 -14.79 14.36
CA ASP A 322 10.31 -14.59 15.79
C ASP A 322 10.64 -13.13 16.16
N PRO A 323 9.78 -12.39 16.85
CA PRO A 323 10.08 -11.04 17.33
C PRO A 323 11.13 -10.97 18.44
N TRP A 324 11.77 -12.08 18.78
CA TRP A 324 12.88 -12.10 19.72
C TRP A 324 14.07 -11.28 19.21
N HIS A 325 14.62 -10.38 20.03
CA HIS A 325 15.79 -9.57 19.69
C HIS A 325 16.51 -9.13 20.97
N SER A 326 17.61 -8.40 20.83
CA SER A 326 18.37 -7.86 21.95
C SER A 326 18.54 -6.34 21.80
N ALA A 327 18.85 -5.66 22.90
CA ALA A 327 19.11 -4.23 22.87
C ALA A 327 20.32 -3.86 21.98
N SER A 328 21.20 -4.81 21.66
CA SER A 328 22.32 -4.61 20.75
C SER A 328 21.90 -4.62 19.26
N ASP A 329 20.71 -5.11 18.94
CA ASP A 329 20.20 -5.18 17.58
C ASP A 329 19.59 -3.84 17.12
N LEU A 330 19.34 -2.92 18.07
CA LEU A 330 18.83 -1.60 17.77
C LEU A 330 19.86 -0.80 16.98
N ASP A 331 19.54 -0.46 15.74
CA ASP A 331 20.40 0.36 14.90
C ASP A 331 19.85 1.79 14.81
N TYR A 332 20.32 2.63 15.70
CA TYR A 332 19.93 4.04 15.76
C TYR A 332 20.29 4.83 14.48
N ARG A 333 21.13 4.30 13.61
CA ARG A 333 21.52 4.96 12.36
C ARG A 333 20.50 4.70 11.23
N ARG A 334 19.70 3.65 11.36
CA ARG A 334 18.77 3.21 10.30
C ARG A 334 17.34 3.61 10.54
N GLY A 335 16.98 4.01 11.74
CA GLY A 335 15.60 3.99 12.07
C GLY A 335 15.12 5.00 13.07
N ASP A 336 15.74 6.17 13.16
CA ASP A 336 15.11 7.23 13.93
C ASP A 336 13.97 7.82 13.14
N GLN A 337 12.77 7.67 13.66
CA GLN A 337 11.56 8.27 13.12
C GLN A 337 10.89 9.14 14.17
N VAL A 338 9.93 9.94 13.72
CA VAL A 338 9.10 10.77 14.58
C VAL A 338 8.37 9.90 15.61
N GLY A 339 8.57 10.17 16.90
CA GLY A 339 7.81 9.54 17.96
C GLY A 339 6.39 10.11 18.09
N PHE A 340 5.50 9.34 18.71
CA PHE A 340 4.08 9.69 18.80
C PHE A 340 3.82 11.06 19.44
N ASP A 341 4.52 11.39 20.52
CA ASP A 341 4.29 12.68 21.20
C ASP A 341 4.69 13.85 20.32
N PHE A 342 5.79 13.74 19.59
CA PHE A 342 6.21 14.76 18.64
C PHE A 342 5.21 14.89 17.49
N PHE A 343 4.79 13.76 16.90
CA PHE A 343 3.81 13.73 15.82
C PHE A 343 2.51 14.45 16.21
N PHE A 344 1.89 14.04 17.31
CA PHE A 344 0.61 14.62 17.75
C PHE A 344 0.73 16.09 18.16
N LYS A 345 1.87 16.51 18.68
CA LYS A 345 2.12 17.91 19.11
C LYS A 345 2.61 18.82 17.99
N SER A 346 3.06 18.28 16.88
CA SER A 346 3.55 19.08 15.74
C SER A 346 2.47 19.97 15.12
N GLY A 347 1.20 19.58 15.25
CA GLY A 347 0.07 20.26 14.63
C GLY A 347 -0.29 19.70 13.26
N VAL A 348 0.43 18.69 12.73
CA VAL A 348 0.11 18.06 11.43
C VAL A 348 -1.28 17.46 11.37
N THR A 349 -1.75 16.92 12.50
CA THR A 349 -3.10 16.34 12.62
C THR A 349 -4.21 17.38 12.69
N ARG A 350 -3.89 18.65 12.89
CA ARG A 350 -4.87 19.75 13.14
C ARG A 350 -5.83 19.45 14.31
N GLY A 351 -5.47 18.53 15.22
CA GLY A 351 -6.34 18.05 16.28
C GLY A 351 -7.44 17.11 15.82
N LEU A 352 -7.42 16.67 14.56
CA LEU A 352 -8.35 15.69 14.03
C LEU A 352 -7.97 14.27 14.46
N PRO A 353 -8.95 13.36 14.53
CA PRO A 353 -8.65 11.95 14.76
C PRO A 353 -7.77 11.37 13.65
N THR A 354 -6.76 10.61 14.07
CA THR A 354 -5.71 10.06 13.21
C THR A 354 -5.81 8.53 13.19
N MET A 355 -5.62 7.93 12.02
CA MET A 355 -5.39 6.50 11.90
C MET A 355 -3.95 6.21 12.30
N VAL A 356 -3.74 5.25 13.20
CA VAL A 356 -2.43 4.85 13.71
C VAL A 356 -2.16 3.38 13.42
N PRO A 357 -0.92 2.99 13.14
CA PRO A 357 -0.56 1.61 12.85
C PRO A 357 -0.20 0.83 14.11
N ILE A 358 -0.16 -0.48 14.01
CA ILE A 358 0.57 -1.38 14.89
C ILE A 358 1.42 -2.34 14.06
N ALA A 359 2.65 -2.58 14.51
CA ALA A 359 3.54 -3.59 13.96
C ALA A 359 3.08 -5.00 14.38
N MET A 360 2.18 -5.61 13.60
CA MET A 360 1.57 -6.89 13.99
C MET A 360 2.42 -8.10 13.62
N LEU A 361 3.13 -8.07 12.51
CA LEU A 361 3.87 -9.23 12.00
C LEU A 361 5.16 -9.49 12.78
N TYR A 362 5.78 -8.45 13.33
CA TYR A 362 7.12 -8.49 13.94
C TYR A 362 7.17 -7.99 15.38
N ALA A 363 6.03 -7.64 15.96
CA ALA A 363 5.91 -7.26 17.37
C ALA A 363 5.20 -8.35 18.19
N THR A 364 4.93 -8.03 19.43
CA THR A 364 4.15 -8.90 20.34
C THR A 364 2.76 -8.30 20.60
N PRO A 365 1.74 -9.13 20.84
CA PRO A 365 0.41 -8.63 21.21
C PRO A 365 0.42 -7.69 22.43
N GLU A 366 1.31 -7.94 23.39
CA GLU A 366 1.46 -7.13 24.60
C GLU A 366 2.06 -5.76 24.29
N ASP A 367 3.05 -5.68 23.38
CA ASP A 367 3.66 -4.43 22.98
C ASP A 367 2.66 -3.54 22.23
N ALA A 368 1.96 -4.09 21.26
CA ALA A 368 0.90 -3.39 20.53
C ALA A 368 -0.24 -2.91 21.45
N ALA A 369 -0.65 -3.73 22.42
CA ALA A 369 -1.67 -3.35 23.39
C ALA A 369 -1.22 -2.15 24.26
N ASN A 370 0.05 -2.14 24.65
CA ASN A 370 0.63 -1.04 25.43
C ASN A 370 0.78 0.25 24.59
N GLU A 371 1.12 0.12 23.31
CA GLU A 371 1.15 1.26 22.37
C GLU A 371 -0.21 1.95 22.33
N ILE A 372 -1.26 1.20 22.04
CA ILE A 372 -2.61 1.75 21.97
C ILE A 372 -3.06 2.30 23.33
N ALA A 373 -2.79 1.60 24.43
CA ALA A 373 -3.09 2.09 25.77
C ALA A 373 -2.37 3.42 26.09
N TYR A 374 -1.10 3.56 25.67
CA TYR A 374 -0.34 4.79 25.81
C TYR A 374 -0.99 5.96 25.08
N LEU A 375 -1.34 5.77 23.80
CA LEU A 375 -1.98 6.80 22.99
C LEU A 375 -3.31 7.28 23.61
N TYR A 376 -4.13 6.33 24.08
CA TYR A 376 -5.38 6.67 24.75
C TYR A 376 -5.17 7.39 26.11
N LYS A 377 -4.17 6.98 26.90
CA LYS A 377 -3.81 7.67 28.15
C LYS A 377 -3.28 9.09 27.93
N ARG A 378 -2.63 9.34 26.81
CA ARG A 378 -2.24 10.67 26.36
C ARG A 378 -3.41 11.51 25.85
N ASN A 379 -4.60 10.92 25.71
CA ASN A 379 -5.79 11.54 25.12
C ASN A 379 -5.55 12.02 23.68
N TYR A 380 -4.73 11.32 22.91
CA TYR A 380 -4.57 11.61 21.50
C TYR A 380 -5.83 11.19 20.72
N PRO A 381 -6.28 12.00 19.75
CA PRO A 381 -7.46 11.68 18.98
C PRO A 381 -7.13 10.58 17.96
N ILE A 382 -7.58 9.36 18.25
CA ILE A 382 -7.41 8.20 17.38
C ILE A 382 -8.74 7.94 16.66
N SER A 383 -8.70 7.78 15.32
CA SER A 383 -9.87 7.38 14.52
C SER A 383 -9.94 5.88 14.32
N TRP A 384 -8.84 5.29 13.88
CA TRP A 384 -8.74 3.88 13.49
C TRP A 384 -7.35 3.34 13.85
N ILE A 385 -7.27 2.03 14.06
CA ILE A 385 -6.02 1.34 14.36
C ILE A 385 -5.80 0.29 13.27
N GLU A 386 -4.79 0.53 12.44
CA GLU A 386 -4.43 -0.32 11.31
C GLU A 386 -3.53 -1.47 11.77
N MET A 387 -3.99 -2.70 11.54
CA MET A 387 -3.42 -3.93 12.07
C MET A 387 -2.40 -4.52 11.11
N GLY A 388 -1.19 -3.98 11.10
CA GLY A 388 -0.14 -4.38 10.16
C GLY A 388 -0.22 -3.65 8.82
N GLU A 389 0.74 -3.94 7.93
CA GLU A 389 0.85 -3.38 6.59
C GLU A 389 1.33 -4.43 5.60
N GLU A 390 0.67 -4.50 4.44
CA GLU A 390 1.07 -5.36 3.33
C GLU A 390 1.37 -6.83 3.73
N ALA A 391 0.52 -7.42 4.57
CA ALA A 391 0.71 -8.81 5.00
C ALA A 391 0.77 -9.79 3.82
N ASP A 392 0.09 -9.50 2.73
CA ASP A 392 0.11 -10.18 1.44
C ASP A 392 1.47 -10.03 0.75
N GLY A 393 2.02 -8.82 0.66
CA GLY A 393 3.37 -8.53 0.16
C GLY A 393 4.47 -9.12 1.04
N GLN A 394 4.20 -9.29 2.34
CA GLN A 394 5.08 -9.96 3.30
C GLN A 394 5.02 -11.50 3.21
N ARG A 395 4.26 -12.05 2.29
CA ARG A 395 4.12 -13.50 2.03
C ARG A 395 3.54 -14.30 3.19
N MET A 396 2.82 -13.66 4.10
CA MET A 396 2.12 -14.33 5.18
C MET A 396 0.85 -15.01 4.66
N LEU A 397 0.55 -16.21 5.16
CA LEU A 397 -0.71 -16.87 4.80
C LEU A 397 -1.90 -16.13 5.44
N PRO A 398 -3.06 -16.07 4.76
CA PRO A 398 -4.25 -15.39 5.28
C PRO A 398 -4.70 -15.87 6.66
N GLU A 399 -4.63 -17.18 6.93
CA GLU A 399 -4.98 -17.76 8.22
C GLU A 399 -3.96 -17.42 9.31
N ASP A 400 -2.67 -17.31 8.96
CA ASP A 400 -1.62 -16.92 9.90
C ASP A 400 -1.78 -15.44 10.28
N TYR A 401 -2.01 -14.56 9.29
CA TYR A 401 -2.36 -13.17 9.56
C TYR A 401 -3.60 -13.06 10.46
N ALA A 402 -4.66 -13.82 10.15
CA ALA A 402 -5.88 -13.83 10.93
C ALA A 402 -5.67 -14.33 12.37
N ALA A 403 -4.83 -15.34 12.57
CA ALA A 403 -4.49 -15.86 13.89
C ALA A 403 -3.73 -14.84 14.74
N LEU A 404 -2.82 -14.09 14.14
CA LEU A 404 -2.17 -12.94 14.80
C LEU A 404 -3.19 -11.86 15.10
N TYR A 405 -4.01 -11.46 14.13
CA TYR A 405 -5.06 -10.45 14.29
C TYR A 405 -5.94 -10.70 15.51
N VAL A 406 -6.43 -11.94 15.67
CA VAL A 406 -7.27 -12.33 16.83
C VAL A 406 -6.53 -12.17 18.14
N GLN A 407 -5.25 -12.52 18.20
CA GLN A 407 -4.45 -12.42 19.43
C GLN A 407 -4.14 -10.96 19.78
N PHE A 408 -3.76 -10.16 18.80
CA PHE A 408 -3.50 -8.72 18.97
C PHE A 408 -4.79 -7.98 19.36
N ALA A 409 -5.90 -8.22 18.65
CA ALA A 409 -7.19 -7.62 18.98
C ALA A 409 -7.61 -7.93 20.42
N LYS A 410 -7.46 -9.19 20.85
CA LYS A 410 -7.75 -9.59 22.22
C LYS A 410 -6.85 -8.87 23.25
N ALA A 411 -5.57 -8.70 22.95
CA ALA A 411 -4.64 -8.01 23.85
C ALA A 411 -4.99 -6.52 23.95
N ILE A 412 -5.25 -5.86 22.82
CA ILE A 412 -5.62 -4.45 22.75
C ILE A 412 -6.95 -4.21 23.46
N HIS A 413 -8.00 -4.99 23.15
CA HIS A 413 -9.31 -4.82 23.78
C HIS A 413 -9.34 -5.09 25.27
N LYS A 414 -8.36 -5.86 25.79
CA LYS A 414 -8.19 -6.03 27.23
C LYS A 414 -7.80 -4.72 27.92
N LEU A 415 -7.03 -3.84 27.27
CA LEU A 415 -6.60 -2.55 27.81
C LEU A 415 -7.49 -1.40 27.33
N VAL A 416 -7.96 -1.45 26.08
CA VAL A 416 -8.79 -0.44 25.43
C VAL A 416 -9.99 -1.13 24.76
N PRO A 417 -11.07 -1.42 25.50
CA PRO A 417 -12.15 -2.31 25.06
C PRO A 417 -12.88 -1.92 23.78
N ASN A 418 -12.88 -0.63 23.42
CA ASN A 418 -13.61 -0.12 22.25
C ASN A 418 -12.64 0.41 21.17
N ALA A 419 -11.40 -0.03 21.15
CA ALA A 419 -10.44 0.36 20.13
C ALA A 419 -10.94 -0.10 18.73
N PRO A 420 -11.06 0.80 17.75
CA PRO A 420 -11.55 0.44 16.41
C PRO A 420 -10.42 -0.15 15.57
N LEU A 421 -10.38 -1.48 15.48
CA LEU A 421 -9.34 -2.23 14.77
C LEU A 421 -9.76 -2.56 13.35
N GLY A 422 -8.81 -2.61 12.44
CA GLY A 422 -9.04 -2.96 11.03
C GLY A 422 -7.76 -3.11 10.24
N GLY A 423 -7.79 -2.78 9.01
CA GLY A 423 -6.70 -2.99 8.05
C GLY A 423 -7.13 -3.99 6.98
N PRO A 424 -6.21 -4.80 6.45
CA PRO A 424 -4.79 -4.93 6.75
C PRO A 424 -3.86 -4.06 5.87
N ALA A 425 -4.36 -3.04 5.19
CA ALA A 425 -3.58 -2.27 4.20
C ALA A 425 -2.99 -3.18 3.11
N PHE A 426 -3.85 -3.91 2.40
CA PHE A 426 -3.39 -4.79 1.32
C PHE A 426 -2.65 -4.02 0.23
N GLU A 427 -1.56 -4.60 -0.27
CA GLU A 427 -0.73 -4.04 -1.34
C GLU A 427 -1.51 -3.84 -2.65
N GLY A 428 -2.44 -4.73 -2.99
CA GLY A 428 -3.30 -4.52 -4.16
C GLY A 428 -4.04 -5.72 -4.69
N THR A 429 -4.97 -5.44 -5.60
CA THR A 429 -5.62 -6.41 -6.46
C THR A 429 -4.94 -6.41 -7.84
N PRO A 430 -4.95 -7.50 -8.62
CA PRO A 430 -5.65 -8.78 -8.38
C PRO A 430 -4.89 -9.78 -7.51
N GLY A 431 -3.66 -9.49 -7.11
CA GLY A 431 -2.83 -10.41 -6.33
C GLY A 431 -3.57 -10.99 -5.12
N ASP A 432 -4.22 -10.13 -4.35
CA ASP A 432 -4.91 -10.51 -3.12
C ASP A 432 -6.21 -11.30 -3.30
N VAL A 433 -6.76 -11.31 -4.50
CA VAL A 433 -7.98 -12.08 -4.77
C VAL A 433 -7.75 -13.34 -5.59
N ASP A 434 -6.58 -13.50 -6.22
CA ASP A 434 -6.29 -14.57 -7.17
C ASP A 434 -5.12 -15.49 -6.79
N CYS A 435 -4.19 -15.02 -5.94
CA CYS A 435 -2.89 -15.71 -5.75
C CYS A 435 -2.82 -16.60 -4.51
N TRP A 436 -3.80 -16.57 -3.63
CA TRP A 436 -3.75 -17.22 -2.31
C TRP A 436 -4.54 -18.54 -2.27
N ALA A 437 -4.33 -19.42 -3.26
CA ALA A 437 -5.06 -20.67 -3.35
C ALA A 437 -4.80 -21.60 -2.15
N ASP A 438 -5.88 -22.02 -1.48
CA ASP A 438 -5.87 -23.09 -0.48
C ASP A 438 -6.15 -24.47 -1.10
N ALA A 439 -6.16 -25.50 -0.27
CA ALA A 439 -6.46 -26.86 -0.69
C ALA A 439 -7.91 -27.06 -1.20
N ASN A 440 -8.80 -26.10 -0.91
CA ASN A 440 -10.22 -26.11 -1.32
C ASN A 440 -10.46 -25.22 -2.56
N GLY A 441 -9.42 -24.60 -3.09
CA GLY A 441 -9.50 -23.71 -4.24
C GLY A 441 -9.96 -22.28 -3.90
N ARG A 442 -9.93 -21.85 -2.61
CA ARG A 442 -10.14 -20.47 -2.21
C ARG A 442 -8.87 -19.68 -2.52
N VAL A 443 -8.99 -18.59 -3.26
CA VAL A 443 -7.83 -17.84 -3.78
C VAL A 443 -7.70 -16.44 -3.17
N SER A 444 -8.74 -15.92 -2.53
CA SER A 444 -8.75 -14.56 -1.98
C SER A 444 -8.13 -14.51 -0.58
N PHE A 445 -7.12 -13.66 -0.39
CA PHE A 445 -6.59 -13.37 0.93
C PHE A 445 -7.68 -12.84 1.86
N LEU A 446 -8.39 -11.76 1.44
CA LEU A 446 -9.48 -11.18 2.21
C LEU A 446 -10.57 -12.21 2.55
N GLY A 447 -10.97 -13.03 1.58
CA GLY A 447 -12.01 -14.04 1.79
C GLY A 447 -11.61 -15.07 2.84
N ARG A 448 -10.37 -15.56 2.79
CA ARG A 448 -9.81 -16.52 3.75
C ARG A 448 -9.64 -15.89 5.14
N PHE A 449 -9.13 -14.66 5.21
CA PHE A 449 -9.03 -13.87 6.44
C PHE A 449 -10.39 -13.71 7.14
N VAL A 450 -11.40 -13.23 6.40
CA VAL A 450 -12.76 -13.02 6.94
C VAL A 450 -13.40 -14.33 7.39
N ASP A 451 -13.18 -15.43 6.68
CA ASP A 451 -13.71 -16.74 7.07
C ASP A 451 -13.06 -17.24 8.37
N TYR A 452 -11.75 -17.03 8.54
CA TYR A 452 -11.07 -17.35 9.79
C TYR A 452 -11.64 -16.55 10.96
N LEU A 453 -11.83 -15.23 10.79
CA LEU A 453 -12.42 -14.40 11.84
C LEU A 453 -13.84 -14.87 12.22
N LYS A 454 -14.66 -15.25 11.24
CA LYS A 454 -16.00 -15.83 11.49
C LYS A 454 -15.91 -17.12 12.30
N ALA A 455 -15.02 -18.03 11.91
CA ALA A 455 -14.84 -19.32 12.60
C ALA A 455 -14.40 -19.17 14.04
N HIS A 456 -13.68 -18.08 14.35
CA HIS A 456 -13.16 -17.79 15.70
C HIS A 456 -14.00 -16.76 16.49
N ASN A 457 -15.19 -16.40 15.99
CA ASN A 457 -16.07 -15.39 16.60
C ASN A 457 -15.37 -14.04 16.84
N ALA A 458 -14.52 -13.62 15.92
CA ALA A 458 -13.71 -12.40 15.98
C ALA A 458 -14.05 -11.38 14.89
N LEU A 459 -15.07 -11.64 14.06
CA LEU A 459 -15.42 -10.73 12.96
C LEU A 459 -15.82 -9.33 13.44
N GLN A 460 -16.36 -9.21 14.66
CA GLN A 460 -16.72 -7.92 15.26
C GLN A 460 -15.49 -7.03 15.56
N ASP A 461 -14.30 -7.61 15.64
CA ASP A 461 -13.05 -6.88 15.83
C ASP A 461 -12.51 -6.28 14.52
N PHE A 462 -13.07 -6.67 13.38
CA PHE A 462 -12.77 -6.12 12.06
C PHE A 462 -13.76 -5.00 11.73
N THR A 463 -13.42 -3.77 12.13
CA THR A 463 -14.35 -2.63 12.09
C THR A 463 -14.19 -1.72 10.89
N PHE A 464 -13.07 -1.83 10.17
CA PHE A 464 -12.83 -1.16 8.90
C PHE A 464 -11.87 -1.97 8.03
N PHE A 465 -11.87 -1.67 6.74
CA PHE A 465 -10.97 -2.26 5.75
C PHE A 465 -10.07 -1.19 5.15
N SER A 466 -8.79 -1.48 4.97
CA SER A 466 -7.86 -0.61 4.26
C SER A 466 -7.07 -1.37 3.19
N PHE A 467 -6.70 -0.65 2.14
CA PHE A 467 -5.89 -1.16 1.04
C PHE A 467 -5.17 0.00 0.33
N GLU A 468 -4.26 -0.35 -0.54
CA GLU A 468 -3.47 0.54 -1.37
C GLU A 468 -3.96 0.54 -2.82
N HIS A 469 -3.71 1.61 -3.53
CA HIS A 469 -4.02 1.68 -4.95
C HIS A 469 -2.92 2.41 -5.72
N TYR A 470 -2.14 1.64 -6.43
CA TYR A 470 -1.13 2.10 -7.35
C TYR A 470 -1.44 1.55 -8.75
N PRO A 471 -2.06 2.34 -9.65
CA PRO A 471 -2.58 1.84 -10.92
C PRO A 471 -1.51 1.18 -11.79
N CYS A 472 -0.26 1.53 -11.56
CA CYS A 472 0.86 1.00 -12.29
C CYS A 472 1.31 -0.40 -11.88
N MET A 473 1.01 -0.83 -10.69
CA MET A 473 1.36 -2.18 -10.22
C MET A 473 0.47 -3.23 -10.90
N ASP A 474 -0.77 -2.87 -11.21
CA ASP A 474 -1.76 -3.77 -11.79
C ASP A 474 -1.76 -3.79 -13.33
N THR A 475 -1.05 -2.87 -13.99
CA THR A 475 -1.09 -2.75 -15.45
C THR A 475 0.27 -2.38 -16.05
N HIS A 476 0.50 -2.79 -17.30
CA HIS A 476 1.69 -2.40 -18.07
C HIS A 476 1.60 -1.00 -18.68
N LEU A 477 0.59 -0.21 -18.34
CA LEU A 477 0.32 1.11 -18.89
C LEU A 477 0.90 2.26 -18.06
N CYS A 478 1.75 1.96 -17.11
CA CYS A 478 2.44 2.93 -16.28
C CYS A 478 3.19 3.97 -17.08
N GLY A 479 2.99 5.24 -16.76
CA GLY A 479 3.67 6.36 -17.41
C GLY A 479 3.04 6.80 -18.72
N ASP A 480 2.22 5.98 -19.36
CA ASP A 480 1.49 6.38 -20.55
C ASP A 480 0.30 7.30 -20.17
N TRP A 481 0.09 8.34 -20.97
CA TRP A 481 -1.06 9.23 -20.81
C TRP A 481 -2.40 8.50 -20.87
N THR A 482 -2.47 7.45 -21.67
CA THR A 482 -3.67 6.64 -21.84
C THR A 482 -4.13 5.95 -20.57
N SER A 483 -3.25 5.75 -19.57
CA SER A 483 -3.63 5.21 -18.26
C SER A 483 -4.73 6.02 -17.58
N LEU A 484 -4.77 7.34 -17.80
CA LEU A 484 -5.81 8.22 -17.28
C LEU A 484 -7.22 7.83 -17.73
N TYR A 485 -7.37 7.25 -18.92
CA TYR A 485 -8.70 6.89 -19.44
C TYR A 485 -9.30 5.70 -18.70
N TYR A 486 -8.47 4.86 -18.08
CA TYR A 486 -8.88 3.63 -17.42
C TYR A 486 -9.01 3.77 -15.90
N GLU A 487 -8.44 4.81 -15.29
CA GLU A 487 -8.38 4.96 -13.85
C GLU A 487 -9.74 4.80 -13.13
N PRO A 488 -10.84 5.46 -13.53
CA PRO A 488 -12.13 5.27 -12.89
C PRO A 488 -12.67 3.83 -13.02
N GLN A 489 -12.30 3.13 -14.07
CA GLN A 489 -12.69 1.74 -14.29
C GLN A 489 -11.89 0.81 -13.37
N TRP A 490 -10.60 1.05 -13.20
CA TRP A 490 -9.74 0.29 -12.29
C TRP A 490 -10.20 0.45 -10.84
N VAL A 491 -10.46 1.68 -10.39
CA VAL A 491 -11.01 1.93 -9.05
C VAL A 491 -12.30 1.14 -8.82
N ASN A 492 -13.23 1.18 -9.77
CA ASN A 492 -14.47 0.41 -9.66
C ASN A 492 -14.22 -1.10 -9.64
N HIS A 493 -13.27 -1.58 -10.45
CA HIS A 493 -12.88 -3.00 -10.48
C HIS A 493 -12.30 -3.45 -9.15
N VAL A 494 -11.35 -2.71 -8.60
CA VAL A 494 -10.69 -2.98 -7.32
C VAL A 494 -11.73 -3.03 -6.19
N VAL A 495 -12.56 -2.00 -6.05
CA VAL A 495 -13.59 -1.96 -4.99
C VAL A 495 -14.60 -3.10 -5.16
N LYS A 496 -14.97 -3.42 -6.40
CA LYS A 496 -15.85 -4.57 -6.68
C LYS A 496 -15.18 -5.89 -6.31
N ALA A 497 -13.90 -6.06 -6.64
CA ALA A 497 -13.14 -7.27 -6.30
C ALA A 497 -13.13 -7.52 -4.79
N TRP A 498 -12.87 -6.52 -3.98
CA TRP A 498 -12.96 -6.64 -2.52
C TRP A 498 -14.35 -7.03 -2.03
N LYS A 499 -15.39 -6.37 -2.54
CA LYS A 499 -16.79 -6.67 -2.19
C LYS A 499 -17.19 -8.11 -2.57
N ASP A 500 -16.80 -8.56 -3.75
CA ASP A 500 -17.09 -9.92 -4.24
C ASP A 500 -16.32 -11.00 -3.43
N ASN A 501 -15.19 -10.64 -2.85
CA ASN A 501 -14.33 -11.54 -2.08
C ASN A 501 -14.53 -11.51 -0.56
N GLY A 502 -15.62 -10.94 -0.09
CA GLY A 502 -16.08 -11.08 1.28
C GLY A 502 -15.88 -9.87 2.18
N LEU A 503 -15.56 -8.69 1.62
CA LEU A 503 -15.60 -7.45 2.39
C LEU A 503 -16.98 -7.28 3.03
N PRO A 504 -17.08 -7.20 4.36
CA PRO A 504 -18.37 -7.02 5.02
C PRO A 504 -19.06 -5.72 4.56
N PRO A 505 -20.34 -5.76 4.17
CA PRO A 505 -21.00 -4.64 3.50
C PRO A 505 -21.18 -3.40 4.38
N ASN A 506 -21.10 -3.55 5.70
CA ASN A 506 -21.43 -2.50 6.67
C ASN A 506 -20.19 -1.87 7.32
N ILE A 507 -18.98 -2.27 6.97
CA ILE A 507 -17.78 -1.64 7.48
C ILE A 507 -17.26 -0.58 6.49
N PRO A 508 -16.73 0.55 6.98
CA PRO A 508 -16.10 1.54 6.12
C PRO A 508 -14.83 0.95 5.50
N PHE A 509 -14.50 1.42 4.28
CA PHE A 509 -13.23 1.11 3.66
C PHE A 509 -12.47 2.38 3.28
N PHE A 510 -11.15 2.28 3.38
CA PHE A 510 -10.23 3.38 3.15
C PHE A 510 -9.15 2.95 2.16
N MET A 511 -8.78 3.84 1.28
CA MET A 511 -7.54 3.73 0.54
C MET A 511 -6.48 4.52 1.31
N THR A 512 -5.53 3.81 1.90
CA THR A 512 -4.55 4.38 2.84
C THR A 512 -3.22 4.73 2.20
N GLU A 513 -2.97 4.19 1.00
CA GLU A 513 -1.89 4.59 0.12
C GLU A 513 -2.33 4.68 -1.32
N GLY A 514 -1.86 5.69 -2.03
CA GLY A 514 -2.05 5.79 -3.47
C GLY A 514 -1.29 6.95 -4.07
N ASN A 515 -0.64 6.67 -5.18
CA ASN A 515 0.05 7.66 -6.00
C ASN A 515 0.19 7.15 -7.43
N ASP A 516 0.35 8.08 -8.38
CA ASP A 516 0.74 7.75 -9.74
C ASP A 516 2.26 7.58 -9.81
N LEU A 517 2.70 6.32 -9.73
CA LEU A 517 4.11 5.94 -9.77
C LEU A 517 4.66 5.71 -11.17
N GLY A 518 3.85 6.01 -12.18
CA GLY A 518 4.23 5.81 -13.57
C GLY A 518 5.50 6.54 -13.98
N GLU A 519 6.30 5.87 -14.78
CA GLU A 519 7.52 6.43 -15.35
C GLU A 519 7.27 7.76 -16.03
N GLY A 520 7.93 8.85 -15.57
CA GLY A 520 7.76 10.20 -16.10
C GLY A 520 6.46 10.91 -15.70
N SER A 521 5.62 10.31 -14.87
CA SER A 521 4.36 10.88 -14.40
C SER A 521 4.50 11.86 -13.25
N PRO A 522 5.27 11.54 -12.19
CA PRO A 522 5.49 12.48 -11.09
C PRO A 522 6.08 13.80 -11.60
N GLY A 523 5.62 14.92 -11.06
CA GLY A 523 6.06 16.25 -11.48
C GLY A 523 5.41 16.77 -12.75
N THR A 524 4.46 16.07 -13.34
CA THR A 524 3.73 16.47 -14.54
C THR A 524 2.25 16.76 -14.28
N VAL A 525 1.60 17.49 -15.19
CA VAL A 525 0.14 17.72 -15.14
C VAL A 525 -0.62 16.38 -15.16
N LYS A 526 -0.10 15.32 -15.82
CA LYS A 526 -0.71 14.00 -15.81
C LYS A 526 -0.99 13.50 -14.40
N SER A 527 -0.03 13.60 -13.48
CA SER A 527 -0.20 13.14 -12.11
C SER A 527 -1.23 13.96 -11.31
N ALA A 528 -1.37 15.25 -11.63
CA ALA A 528 -2.43 16.09 -11.08
C ALA A 528 -3.82 15.66 -11.53
N LEU A 529 -3.98 15.37 -12.84
CA LEU A 529 -5.23 14.86 -13.41
C LEU A 529 -5.56 13.50 -12.80
N TRP A 530 -4.56 12.61 -12.69
CA TRP A 530 -4.72 11.31 -12.07
C TRP A 530 -5.25 11.45 -10.64
N LEU A 531 -4.63 12.29 -9.81
CA LEU A 531 -5.03 12.47 -8.40
C LEU A 531 -6.51 12.92 -8.30
N ALA A 532 -6.93 13.87 -9.12
CA ALA A 532 -8.30 14.37 -9.11
C ALA A 532 -9.29 13.29 -9.55
N ASP A 533 -8.97 12.56 -10.63
CA ASP A 533 -9.83 11.49 -11.16
C ASP A 533 -9.91 10.30 -10.20
N TYR A 534 -8.78 9.89 -9.63
CA TYR A 534 -8.66 8.86 -8.62
C TYR A 534 -9.51 9.17 -7.37
N VAL A 535 -9.34 10.35 -6.78
CA VAL A 535 -10.11 10.76 -5.59
C VAL A 535 -11.61 10.78 -5.89
N GLY A 536 -11.99 11.37 -7.02
CA GLY A 536 -13.38 11.41 -7.46
C GLY A 536 -13.98 10.02 -7.67
N ALA A 537 -13.24 9.11 -8.33
CA ALA A 537 -13.67 7.73 -8.59
C ALA A 537 -13.77 6.91 -7.30
N MET A 538 -12.77 7.00 -6.41
CA MET A 538 -12.73 6.27 -5.14
C MET A 538 -13.90 6.68 -4.23
N MET A 539 -14.12 7.99 -4.09
CA MET A 539 -15.25 8.50 -3.33
C MET A 539 -16.59 8.10 -3.98
N SER A 540 -16.69 8.07 -5.31
CA SER A 540 -17.88 7.60 -6.03
C SER A 540 -18.14 6.10 -5.86
N ALA A 541 -17.09 5.29 -5.65
CA ALA A 541 -17.20 3.86 -5.35
C ALA A 541 -17.65 3.57 -3.90
N GLY A 542 -17.75 4.62 -3.06
CA GLY A 542 -18.24 4.56 -1.69
C GLY A 542 -17.14 4.47 -0.63
N ALA A 543 -15.91 4.84 -0.95
CA ALA A 543 -14.83 4.93 0.03
C ALA A 543 -15.21 5.91 1.16
N SER A 544 -14.84 5.56 2.38
CA SER A 544 -14.99 6.44 3.56
C SER A 544 -13.88 7.46 3.66
N GLY A 545 -12.76 7.23 2.99
CA GLY A 545 -11.67 8.17 2.87
C GLY A 545 -10.56 7.70 1.94
N THR A 546 -9.76 8.67 1.51
CA THR A 546 -8.58 8.48 0.69
C THR A 546 -7.41 9.26 1.29
N TYR A 547 -6.23 8.67 1.29
CA TYR A 547 -5.03 9.28 1.83
C TYR A 547 -3.95 9.33 0.76
N TYR A 548 -3.48 10.52 0.46
CA TYR A 548 -2.41 10.75 -0.51
C TYR A 548 -1.06 10.23 0.01
N PHE A 549 -0.34 9.46 -0.75
CA PHE A 549 0.98 8.96 -0.41
C PHE A 549 2.07 9.61 -1.30
N HIS A 550 3.06 10.37 -0.79
CA HIS A 550 3.23 10.78 0.61
C HIS A 550 2.69 12.19 0.87
N TYR A 551 2.00 12.37 1.97
CA TYR A 551 1.62 13.72 2.43
C TYR A 551 2.84 14.54 2.80
N ILE A 552 3.79 13.96 3.50
CA ILE A 552 5.06 14.56 3.87
C ILE A 552 6.15 14.01 2.96
N THR A 553 6.95 14.88 2.37
CA THR A 553 8.11 14.47 1.59
C THR A 553 9.32 14.27 2.47
N SER A 554 10.15 13.33 2.15
CA SER A 554 11.50 13.23 2.69
C SER A 554 12.44 14.27 2.06
N GLN A 555 13.57 14.50 2.68
CA GLN A 555 14.61 15.39 2.16
C GLN A 555 15.09 14.89 0.77
N GLY A 556 15.31 15.86 -0.11
CA GLY A 556 15.76 15.60 -1.47
C GLY A 556 14.66 15.74 -2.51
N ARG A 557 15.02 15.49 -3.76
CA ARG A 557 14.24 15.82 -4.95
C ARG A 557 13.21 14.73 -5.29
N ARG A 558 12.46 14.27 -4.29
CA ARG A 558 11.44 13.23 -4.49
C ARG A 558 10.16 13.82 -5.02
N LEU A 559 9.62 13.22 -6.06
CA LEU A 559 8.36 13.62 -6.67
C LEU A 559 7.12 12.86 -6.17
N ARG A 560 7.27 11.91 -5.28
CA ARG A 560 6.14 11.23 -4.63
C ARG A 560 5.44 12.10 -3.60
N GLY A 561 6.17 12.99 -2.93
CA GLY A 561 5.61 13.93 -1.96
C GLY A 561 4.79 15.05 -2.63
N LEU A 562 3.91 15.67 -1.86
CA LEU A 562 3.22 16.90 -2.27
C LEU A 562 4.19 18.06 -2.46
N LEU A 563 5.30 18.05 -1.72
CA LEU A 563 6.38 19.01 -1.78
C LEU A 563 7.69 18.28 -2.00
N SER A 564 8.61 18.91 -2.68
CA SER A 564 10.04 18.66 -2.52
C SER A 564 10.71 19.86 -1.87
N VAL A 565 11.94 19.67 -1.43
CA VAL A 565 12.72 20.72 -0.76
C VAL A 565 14.05 20.83 -1.45
N ASP A 566 14.42 22.05 -1.83
CA ASP A 566 15.75 22.32 -2.38
C ASP A 566 16.84 22.38 -1.28
N ASP A 567 18.09 22.51 -1.69
CA ASP A 567 19.25 22.55 -0.77
C ASP A 567 19.21 23.75 0.19
N ASP A 568 18.45 24.80 -0.16
CA ASP A 568 18.24 26.00 0.67
C ASP A 568 16.99 25.89 1.55
N ASN A 569 16.33 24.73 1.58
CA ASN A 569 15.08 24.45 2.29
C ASN A 569 13.85 25.24 1.78
N HIS A 570 13.82 25.63 0.51
CA HIS A 570 12.62 26.16 -0.11
C HIS A 570 11.70 25.00 -0.53
N ALA A 571 10.40 25.16 -0.26
CA ALA A 571 9.40 24.22 -0.71
C ALA A 571 9.13 24.39 -2.20
N LEU A 572 9.23 23.28 -2.95
CA LEU A 572 8.86 23.18 -4.36
C LEU A 572 7.55 22.41 -4.44
N HIS A 573 6.50 23.07 -4.92
CA HIS A 573 5.17 22.46 -5.03
C HIS A 573 5.11 21.52 -6.22
N SER A 574 4.67 20.30 -5.98
CA SER A 574 4.35 19.37 -7.08
C SER A 574 3.02 19.74 -7.75
N PRO A 575 2.72 19.24 -8.96
CA PRO A 575 1.40 19.43 -9.58
C PRO A 575 0.28 18.84 -8.70
N GLN A 576 0.55 17.77 -7.97
CA GLN A 576 -0.39 17.18 -7.03
C GLN A 576 -0.70 18.11 -5.85
N TYR A 577 0.25 18.94 -5.41
CA TYR A 577 -0.01 19.95 -4.38
C TYR A 577 -1.08 20.95 -4.81
N LEU A 578 -0.97 21.48 -6.02
CA LEU A 578 -1.94 22.42 -6.57
C LEU A 578 -3.27 21.76 -6.88
N ALA A 579 -3.27 20.53 -7.40
CA ALA A 579 -4.48 19.72 -7.55
C ALA A 579 -5.16 19.46 -6.20
N SER A 580 -4.37 19.18 -5.15
CA SER A 580 -4.89 19.00 -3.79
C SER A 580 -5.65 20.22 -3.29
N GLN A 581 -5.14 21.44 -3.56
CA GLN A 581 -5.85 22.68 -3.23
C GLN A 581 -7.17 22.81 -3.97
N VAL A 582 -7.20 22.46 -5.26
CA VAL A 582 -8.44 22.47 -6.05
C VAL A 582 -9.46 21.48 -5.52
N ILE A 583 -9.02 20.26 -5.21
CA ILE A 583 -9.89 19.20 -4.67
C ILE A 583 -10.44 19.60 -3.31
N THR A 584 -9.58 20.01 -2.38
CA THR A 584 -9.94 20.17 -0.97
C THR A 584 -10.60 21.51 -0.63
N ARG A 585 -10.52 22.52 -1.50
CA ARG A 585 -11.04 23.86 -1.24
C ARG A 585 -12.11 24.31 -2.22
N GLU A 586 -12.00 23.85 -3.47
CA GLU A 586 -12.87 24.34 -4.52
C GLU A 586 -13.95 23.32 -4.90
N TRP A 587 -13.57 22.06 -5.07
CA TRP A 587 -14.54 20.98 -5.30
C TRP A 587 -15.41 20.75 -4.06
N VAL A 588 -14.82 20.64 -2.90
CA VAL A 588 -15.54 20.53 -1.62
C VAL A 588 -15.37 21.79 -0.78
N GLN A 589 -16.15 21.95 0.28
CA GLN A 589 -15.90 22.94 1.33
C GLN A 589 -14.99 22.32 2.39
N PRO A 590 -13.93 23.02 2.85
CA PRO A 590 -13.03 22.54 3.90
C PRO A 590 -13.67 22.68 5.30
N VAL A 591 -14.86 22.12 5.50
CA VAL A 591 -15.62 22.16 6.74
C VAL A 591 -16.03 20.75 7.16
N ASP A 592 -16.14 20.52 8.47
CA ASP A 592 -16.62 19.24 9.01
C ASP A 592 -18.16 19.15 8.91
N ALA A 593 -18.64 19.03 7.67
CA ALA A 593 -20.04 18.91 7.35
C ALA A 593 -20.24 17.95 6.18
N VAL A 594 -21.40 17.34 6.12
CA VAL A 594 -21.72 16.34 5.10
C VAL A 594 -21.85 16.98 3.72
N HIS A 595 -21.11 16.41 2.78
CA HIS A 595 -21.24 16.62 1.34
C HIS A 595 -21.87 15.37 0.74
N LYS A 596 -22.74 15.53 -0.25
CA LYS A 596 -23.32 14.40 -0.98
C LYS A 596 -22.73 14.35 -2.38
N LEU A 597 -22.19 13.19 -2.75
CA LEU A 597 -21.62 12.93 -4.08
C LEU A 597 -22.64 12.17 -4.92
N TYR A 598 -22.77 12.57 -6.16
CA TYR A 598 -23.73 11.99 -7.09
C TYR A 598 -23.02 11.39 -8.32
N LYS A 599 -23.70 10.50 -9.01
CA LYS A 599 -23.19 9.93 -10.24
C LYS A 599 -23.35 10.91 -11.40
N ALA A 600 -22.32 10.99 -12.24
CA ALA A 600 -22.41 11.68 -13.51
C ALA A 600 -22.02 10.76 -14.68
N THR A 601 -22.52 11.09 -15.87
CA THR A 601 -22.11 10.49 -17.14
C THR A 601 -21.65 11.55 -18.09
N SER A 602 -20.70 11.22 -18.96
CA SER A 602 -20.13 12.09 -19.99
C SER A 602 -20.28 11.42 -21.34
N ASN A 603 -20.66 12.20 -22.36
CA ASN A 603 -20.64 11.76 -23.74
C ASN A 603 -19.40 12.26 -24.51
N VAL A 604 -18.47 12.89 -23.82
CA VAL A 604 -17.19 13.31 -24.39
C VAL A 604 -16.26 12.09 -24.44
N ILE A 605 -16.28 11.43 -25.58
CA ILE A 605 -15.54 10.19 -25.82
C ILE A 605 -14.68 10.32 -27.07
N ASP A 606 -13.57 9.58 -27.13
CA ASP A 606 -12.78 9.46 -28.34
C ASP A 606 -13.36 8.42 -29.34
N LYS A 607 -12.66 8.24 -30.46
CA LYS A 607 -13.04 7.26 -31.50
C LYS A 607 -12.96 5.79 -31.01
N ASP A 608 -12.21 5.53 -29.95
CA ASP A 608 -11.98 4.19 -29.38
C ASP A 608 -12.94 3.91 -28.22
N GLY A 609 -13.78 4.91 -27.85
CA GLY A 609 -14.78 4.81 -26.79
C GLY A 609 -14.26 5.20 -25.40
N ASN A 610 -13.03 5.73 -25.30
CA ASN A 610 -12.50 6.20 -24.02
C ASN A 610 -13.18 7.49 -23.58
N VAL A 611 -13.53 7.59 -22.31
CA VAL A 611 -14.10 8.80 -21.72
C VAL A 611 -13.00 9.85 -21.54
N LEU A 612 -13.07 10.92 -22.33
CA LEU A 612 -12.08 12.00 -22.29
C LEU A 612 -12.34 13.02 -21.18
N VAL A 613 -13.61 13.17 -20.76
CA VAL A 613 -13.97 14.07 -19.65
C VAL A 613 -14.71 13.27 -18.61
N THR A 614 -14.16 13.15 -17.39
CA THR A 614 -14.84 12.60 -16.21
C THR A 614 -15.44 13.73 -15.37
N ALA A 615 -16.47 13.40 -14.57
CA ALA A 615 -17.21 14.38 -13.78
C ALA A 615 -17.61 13.83 -12.40
N TYR A 616 -17.38 14.65 -11.36
CA TYR A 616 -17.68 14.31 -9.97
C TYR A 616 -18.50 15.43 -9.33
N PRO A 617 -19.84 15.36 -9.37
CA PRO A 617 -20.72 16.38 -8.82
C PRO A 617 -20.97 16.18 -7.32
N VAL A 618 -20.87 17.26 -6.56
CA VAL A 618 -21.09 17.29 -5.12
C VAL A 618 -22.11 18.37 -4.76
N GLU A 619 -23.11 18.01 -3.97
CA GLU A 619 -23.96 18.96 -3.25
C GLU A 619 -23.22 19.37 -1.96
N ARG A 620 -22.97 20.66 -1.81
CA ARG A 620 -22.20 21.25 -0.72
C ARG A 620 -23.12 21.75 0.42
N PRO A 621 -22.63 21.79 1.67
CA PRO A 621 -23.43 22.29 2.80
C PRO A 621 -23.88 23.75 2.67
N ASP A 622 -23.18 24.56 1.84
CA ASP A 622 -23.57 25.95 1.57
C ASP A 622 -24.71 26.08 0.54
N GLY A 623 -25.31 24.99 0.12
CA GLY A 623 -26.39 24.96 -0.87
C GLY A 623 -25.92 25.25 -2.29
N GLN A 624 -24.61 25.20 -2.56
CA GLN A 624 -24.06 25.21 -3.90
C GLN A 624 -23.81 23.77 -4.39
N TRP A 625 -23.84 23.60 -5.70
CA TRP A 625 -23.32 22.43 -6.37
C TRP A 625 -21.92 22.72 -6.90
N SER A 626 -21.06 21.76 -6.77
CA SER A 626 -19.72 21.79 -7.34
C SER A 626 -19.53 20.58 -8.21
N VAL A 627 -19.03 20.77 -9.44
CA VAL A 627 -18.73 19.68 -10.37
C VAL A 627 -17.24 19.74 -10.71
N MET A 628 -16.50 18.73 -10.29
CA MET A 628 -15.11 18.54 -10.71
C MET A 628 -15.12 17.82 -12.06
N LEU A 629 -14.62 18.49 -13.07
CA LEU A 629 -14.50 18.02 -14.45
C LEU A 629 -13.02 17.83 -14.77
N ILE A 630 -12.66 16.67 -15.28
CA ILE A 630 -11.27 16.36 -15.62
C ILE A 630 -11.19 16.09 -17.10
N ASN A 631 -10.65 17.06 -17.86
CA ASN A 631 -10.40 16.90 -19.28
C ASN A 631 -9.07 16.18 -19.48
N LYS A 632 -9.15 14.91 -19.82
CA LYS A 632 -8.00 14.02 -20.09
C LYS A 632 -7.55 14.06 -21.54
N ASP A 633 -8.21 14.84 -22.40
CA ASP A 633 -7.75 15.05 -23.77
C ASP A 633 -6.48 15.92 -23.74
N GLN A 634 -5.36 15.33 -24.14
CA GLN A 634 -4.06 15.99 -24.17
C GLN A 634 -3.98 17.11 -25.21
N ASN A 635 -4.83 17.04 -26.24
CA ASN A 635 -4.69 17.83 -27.44
C ASN A 635 -5.79 18.86 -27.66
N ASN A 636 -7.02 18.58 -27.13
CA ASN A 636 -8.19 19.39 -27.47
C ASN A 636 -8.89 19.95 -26.24
N ASP A 637 -9.29 21.22 -26.38
CA ASP A 637 -10.26 21.83 -25.48
C ASP A 637 -11.65 21.27 -25.78
N HIS A 638 -12.49 21.18 -24.74
CA HIS A 638 -13.90 20.77 -24.88
C HIS A 638 -14.85 21.85 -24.37
N SER A 639 -16.03 21.93 -24.95
CA SER A 639 -17.11 22.82 -24.49
C SER A 639 -18.30 21.93 -24.10
N VAL A 640 -18.64 21.90 -22.82
CA VAL A 640 -19.65 20.97 -22.29
C VAL A 640 -20.82 21.70 -21.66
N GLY A 641 -22.04 21.18 -21.87
CA GLY A 641 -23.21 21.48 -21.07
C GLY A 641 -23.19 20.66 -19.77
N VAL A 642 -23.78 21.17 -18.68
CA VAL A 642 -23.98 20.43 -17.43
C VAL A 642 -25.46 20.38 -17.10
N VAL A 643 -26.03 19.18 -17.08
CA VAL A 643 -27.45 18.92 -16.84
C VAL A 643 -27.59 18.16 -15.51
N PHE A 644 -28.36 18.71 -14.59
CA PHE A 644 -28.75 18.05 -13.35
C PHE A 644 -30.13 17.39 -13.59
N ALA A 645 -30.11 16.12 -13.95
CA ALA A 645 -31.30 15.35 -14.25
C ALA A 645 -31.80 14.64 -12.99
N ASP A 646 -33.01 14.95 -12.58
CA ASP A 646 -33.68 14.18 -11.53
C ASP A 646 -34.36 12.96 -12.17
N SER A 647 -33.76 11.81 -12.03
CA SER A 647 -34.24 10.56 -12.63
C SER A 647 -35.55 10.06 -12.01
N VAL A 648 -35.95 10.57 -10.85
CA VAL A 648 -37.22 10.26 -10.18
C VAL A 648 -38.32 11.15 -10.70
N THR A 649 -38.13 12.49 -10.65
CA THR A 649 -39.16 13.47 -11.10
C THR A 649 -39.14 13.75 -12.59
N LYS A 650 -38.11 13.28 -13.33
CA LYS A 650 -37.86 13.49 -14.76
C LYS A 650 -37.69 14.98 -15.12
N GLN A 651 -37.21 15.78 -14.17
CA GLN A 651 -36.90 17.18 -14.42
C GLN A 651 -35.41 17.37 -14.67
N ASN A 652 -35.10 18.20 -15.67
CA ASN A 652 -33.74 18.69 -15.91
C ASN A 652 -33.58 20.08 -15.31
N ARG A 653 -32.48 20.29 -14.62
CA ARG A 653 -32.10 21.55 -13.99
C ARG A 653 -30.69 21.94 -14.40
N PHE A 654 -30.35 23.20 -14.25
CA PHE A 654 -29.12 23.79 -14.75
C PHE A 654 -28.55 24.76 -13.74
N PHE A 655 -27.26 25.06 -13.85
CA PHE A 655 -26.69 26.16 -13.08
C PHE A 655 -27.45 27.47 -13.36
N SER A 656 -27.66 28.27 -12.31
CA SER A 656 -28.41 29.54 -12.37
C SER A 656 -27.67 30.61 -11.58
N GLY A 657 -27.57 31.80 -12.17
CA GLY A 657 -26.85 32.94 -11.64
C GLY A 657 -25.36 32.83 -11.85
N LYS A 658 -24.58 33.23 -10.87
CA LYS A 658 -23.13 33.21 -10.93
C LYS A 658 -22.61 31.78 -10.75
N VAL A 659 -21.77 31.33 -11.69
CA VAL A 659 -21.00 30.10 -11.64
C VAL A 659 -19.52 30.43 -11.62
N ASP A 660 -18.84 30.09 -10.56
CA ASP A 660 -17.39 30.20 -10.49
C ASP A 660 -16.77 29.04 -11.26
N ARG A 661 -15.74 29.35 -12.04
CA ARG A 661 -14.96 28.39 -12.82
C ARG A 661 -13.50 28.50 -12.41
N ILE A 662 -12.98 27.45 -11.80
CA ILE A 662 -11.61 27.31 -11.34
C ILE A 662 -10.92 26.32 -12.27
N VAL A 663 -9.75 26.66 -12.80
CA VAL A 663 -8.98 25.86 -13.75
C VAL A 663 -7.59 25.62 -13.24
N PHE A 664 -7.12 24.40 -13.39
CA PHE A 664 -5.73 24.01 -13.18
C PHE A 664 -5.30 23.05 -14.32
N GLY A 665 -4.27 23.41 -15.04
CA GLY A 665 -3.75 22.65 -16.18
C GLY A 665 -2.45 23.25 -16.69
N PRO A 666 -2.04 22.94 -17.92
CA PRO A 666 -0.81 23.44 -18.52
C PRO A 666 -0.70 24.97 -18.64
N GLY A 667 -1.82 25.69 -18.54
CA GLY A 667 -1.83 27.16 -18.51
C GLY A 667 -1.41 27.75 -17.17
N GLU A 668 -1.59 26.99 -16.09
CA GLU A 668 -1.28 27.39 -14.71
C GLU A 668 -0.06 26.68 -14.15
N TYR A 669 0.41 25.63 -14.82
CA TYR A 669 1.52 24.82 -14.33
C TYR A 669 2.29 24.16 -15.48
N GLN A 670 3.62 24.29 -15.46
CA GLN A 670 4.51 23.56 -16.34
C GLN A 670 5.74 23.10 -15.55
N TRP A 671 6.04 21.82 -15.61
CA TRP A 671 7.23 21.26 -14.98
C TRP A 671 8.42 21.31 -15.94
N HIS A 672 9.55 21.81 -15.47
CA HIS A 672 10.81 21.85 -16.18
C HIS A 672 11.80 20.93 -15.47
N PRO A 673 12.15 19.78 -16.05
CA PRO A 673 13.18 18.92 -15.49
C PRO A 673 14.53 19.64 -15.43
N ASP A 674 15.30 19.39 -14.37
CA ASP A 674 16.67 19.88 -14.29
C ASP A 674 17.51 19.29 -15.43
N PRO A 675 18.38 20.11 -16.10
CA PRO A 675 19.15 19.67 -17.24
C PRO A 675 20.26 18.67 -16.90
N ASP A 676 20.73 18.66 -15.67
CA ASP A 676 21.79 17.79 -15.18
C ASP A 676 21.23 16.79 -14.14
N PRO A 677 20.77 15.62 -14.57
CA PRO A 677 20.38 14.56 -13.64
C PRO A 677 21.62 14.15 -12.82
N VAL A 678 21.43 13.95 -11.52
CA VAL A 678 22.53 13.49 -10.65
C VAL A 678 23.07 12.18 -11.22
N PRO A 679 24.37 12.08 -11.50
CA PRO A 679 24.94 10.87 -12.09
C PRO A 679 24.67 9.64 -11.22
N GLU A 680 24.38 8.50 -11.83
CA GLU A 680 24.14 7.22 -11.15
C GLU A 680 25.27 6.85 -10.17
N THR A 681 26.51 7.24 -10.47
CA THR A 681 27.70 7.06 -9.63
C THR A 681 27.69 7.87 -8.33
N ALA A 682 26.92 8.96 -8.25
CA ALA A 682 26.81 9.76 -7.02
C ALA A 682 25.83 9.14 -6.00
N VAL A 683 25.00 8.19 -6.43
CA VAL A 683 24.05 7.46 -5.59
C VAL A 683 24.68 6.20 -4.98
N SER A 684 25.75 5.69 -5.58
CA SER A 684 26.47 4.50 -5.13
C SER A 684 27.60 4.82 -4.14
N GLY A 685 27.35 5.69 -3.16
CA GLY A 685 28.21 5.77 -1.98
C GLY A 685 28.23 4.37 -1.33
N ALA A 686 29.36 3.68 -1.43
CA ALA A 686 29.55 2.34 -0.92
C ALA A 686 29.08 2.28 0.55
N GLY A 687 27.96 1.63 0.84
CA GLY A 687 27.49 1.37 2.18
C GLY A 687 26.17 2.00 2.59
N ALA A 688 25.56 2.87 1.80
CA ALA A 688 24.18 3.24 2.07
C ALA A 688 23.26 2.12 1.56
N PRO A 689 22.38 1.55 2.42
CA PRO A 689 21.34 0.68 1.95
C PRO A 689 20.46 1.47 0.96
N LEU A 690 20.06 0.83 -0.13
CA LEU A 690 18.93 1.29 -0.93
C LEU A 690 17.70 1.03 -0.07
N GLU A 691 17.40 1.96 0.83
CA GLU A 691 16.19 1.92 1.64
C GLU A 691 15.06 2.46 0.80
N ASP A 692 13.92 1.85 0.93
CA ASP A 692 12.59 2.28 0.52
C ASP A 692 12.56 3.48 -0.40
N GLY A 693 13.07 3.33 -1.47
CA GLY A 693 13.21 4.41 -2.34
C GLY A 693 13.95 4.01 -3.57
N ASP A 694 13.62 2.84 -4.10
CA ASP A 694 13.96 2.57 -5.49
C ASP A 694 13.56 3.74 -6.37
N ASP A 695 12.60 4.54 -5.91
CA ASP A 695 12.21 5.77 -6.57
C ASP A 695 13.16 6.96 -6.39
N GLU A 696 13.90 7.08 -5.27
CA GLU A 696 14.97 8.08 -5.26
C GLU A 696 16.04 7.75 -6.28
N GLY A 697 16.41 6.48 -6.35
CA GLY A 697 17.31 6.00 -7.37
C GLY A 697 16.73 6.20 -8.78
N LEU A 698 15.46 5.91 -8.96
CA LEU A 698 14.75 6.09 -10.25
C LEU A 698 14.52 7.56 -10.59
N ALA A 699 14.09 8.39 -9.63
CA ALA A 699 13.91 9.82 -9.83
C ALA A 699 15.24 10.51 -10.14
N ARG A 700 16.29 10.17 -9.42
CA ARG A 700 17.66 10.67 -9.70
C ARG A 700 18.21 10.15 -11.03
N ARG A 701 17.94 8.89 -11.40
CA ARG A 701 18.37 8.29 -12.66
C ARG A 701 17.66 8.90 -13.87
N ARG A 702 16.47 9.48 -13.70
CA ARG A 702 15.62 9.94 -14.80
C ARG A 702 15.51 11.46 -14.93
N GLY A 703 16.25 12.23 -14.14
CA GLY A 703 16.19 13.69 -14.17
C GLY A 703 14.82 14.24 -13.78
N LEU A 704 14.15 13.59 -12.84
CA LEU A 704 12.84 14.02 -12.32
C LEU A 704 12.93 15.18 -11.33
N SER A 705 14.13 15.64 -10.95
CA SER A 705 14.31 16.93 -10.29
C SER A 705 14.02 18.08 -11.26
N GLY A 706 13.41 19.14 -10.78
CA GLY A 706 13.04 20.27 -11.63
C GLY A 706 12.29 21.35 -10.85
N HIS A 707 11.67 22.24 -11.58
CA HIS A 707 10.87 23.32 -11.04
C HIS A 707 9.61 23.56 -11.87
N ALA A 708 8.61 24.20 -11.27
CA ALA A 708 7.40 24.60 -11.95
C ALA A 708 7.52 26.03 -12.53
N ASP A 709 6.88 26.25 -13.68
CA ASP A 709 6.77 27.58 -14.31
C ASP A 709 5.50 27.64 -15.21
N PRO A 710 4.52 28.46 -14.94
CA PRO A 710 4.33 29.21 -13.70
C PRO A 710 4.04 28.29 -12.51
N ASP A 711 4.25 28.76 -11.28
CA ASP A 711 4.06 28.03 -10.01
C ASP A 711 2.62 28.15 -9.48
N GLY A 712 1.64 28.13 -10.34
CA GLY A 712 0.24 28.37 -10.01
C GLY A 712 -0.03 29.85 -9.68
N PRO A 713 -1.09 30.23 -8.98
CA PRO A 713 -2.21 29.42 -8.51
C PRO A 713 -3.18 29.01 -9.65
N PRO A 714 -4.19 28.16 -9.36
CA PRO A 714 -5.27 27.89 -10.30
C PRO A 714 -5.98 29.19 -10.73
N SER A 715 -6.35 29.27 -12.00
CA SER A 715 -7.05 30.47 -12.51
C SER A 715 -8.52 30.44 -12.08
N VAL A 716 -9.05 31.61 -11.70
CA VAL A 716 -10.45 31.80 -11.26
C VAL A 716 -11.16 32.78 -12.14
N SER A 717 -12.31 32.37 -12.67
CA SER A 717 -13.21 33.22 -13.44
C SER A 717 -14.66 32.95 -13.04
N SER A 718 -15.60 33.75 -13.50
CA SER A 718 -17.03 33.55 -13.24
C SER A 718 -17.83 33.78 -14.50
N ILE A 719 -18.89 33.00 -14.67
CA ILE A 719 -19.86 33.11 -15.75
C ILE A 719 -21.22 33.30 -15.10
N THR A 720 -22.01 34.22 -15.64
CA THR A 720 -23.43 34.33 -15.22
C THR A 720 -24.29 33.63 -16.26
N THR A 721 -25.15 32.70 -15.80
CA THR A 721 -26.02 31.94 -16.67
C THR A 721 -27.41 31.74 -16.04
N ASP A 722 -28.42 31.82 -16.87
CA ASP A 722 -29.80 31.44 -16.55
C ASP A 722 -30.36 30.55 -17.65
N SER A 723 -29.50 29.99 -18.48
CA SER A 723 -29.86 29.24 -19.69
C SER A 723 -29.48 27.77 -19.60
N ALA A 724 -30.40 26.93 -20.06
CA ALA A 724 -30.15 25.50 -20.30
C ALA A 724 -29.06 25.23 -21.40
N GLU A 725 -28.80 26.25 -22.21
CA GLU A 725 -27.81 26.16 -23.33
C GLU A 725 -26.40 26.62 -22.90
N ALA A 726 -26.21 26.95 -21.61
CA ALA A 726 -24.90 27.38 -21.13
C ALA A 726 -23.87 26.27 -21.29
N THR A 727 -22.75 26.60 -21.93
CA THR A 727 -21.60 25.70 -22.06
C THR A 727 -20.39 26.25 -21.31
N PHE A 728 -19.56 25.34 -20.84
CA PHE A 728 -18.36 25.63 -20.06
C PHE A 728 -17.12 25.12 -20.80
N GLN A 729 -16.14 25.99 -20.94
CA GLN A 729 -14.89 25.64 -21.61
C GLN A 729 -13.97 24.87 -20.66
N LEU A 730 -13.53 23.71 -21.10
CA LEU A 730 -12.56 22.83 -20.44
C LEU A 730 -11.27 22.84 -21.27
N PRO A 731 -10.22 23.55 -20.85
CA PRO A 731 -8.94 23.46 -21.54
C PRO A 731 -8.43 22.02 -21.59
N LYS A 732 -7.64 21.69 -22.59
CA LYS A 732 -6.99 20.40 -22.69
C LYS A 732 -6.15 20.09 -21.43
N ALA A 733 -6.07 18.83 -21.05
CA ALA A 733 -5.25 18.37 -19.95
C ALA A 733 -5.48 19.16 -18.64
N SER A 734 -6.75 19.41 -18.25
CA SER A 734 -7.06 20.29 -17.11
C SER A 734 -8.08 19.71 -16.14
N ILE A 735 -7.98 20.15 -14.89
CA ILE A 735 -9.02 20.03 -13.88
C ILE A 735 -9.82 21.33 -13.89
N VAL A 736 -11.14 21.24 -14.01
CA VAL A 736 -12.04 22.38 -13.97
C VAL A 736 -13.11 22.17 -12.90
N ILE A 737 -13.21 23.09 -11.96
CA ILE A 737 -14.32 23.10 -11.00
C ILE A 737 -15.35 24.12 -11.44
N LEU A 738 -16.59 23.69 -11.61
CA LEU A 738 -17.74 24.57 -11.77
C LEU A 738 -18.51 24.60 -10.44
N ARG A 739 -18.71 25.78 -9.88
CA ARG A 739 -19.36 25.94 -8.59
C ARG A 739 -20.43 27.03 -8.66
N GLY A 740 -21.66 26.68 -8.31
CA GLY A 740 -22.79 27.61 -8.36
C GLY A 740 -24.07 27.02 -7.81
N LYS A 741 -25.13 27.78 -7.85
CA LYS A 741 -26.48 27.31 -7.51
C LYS A 741 -27.12 26.61 -8.70
N VAL A 742 -27.92 25.60 -8.43
CA VAL A 742 -28.76 24.92 -9.41
C VAL A 742 -30.22 25.34 -9.17
N ALA A 743 -30.90 25.78 -10.20
CA ALA A 743 -32.29 26.26 -10.07
C ALA A 743 -33.24 25.14 -9.57
N GLY A 744 -33.87 25.35 -8.44
CA GLY A 744 -34.84 24.42 -7.85
C GLY A 744 -34.22 23.18 -7.16
N LEU A 745 -32.94 23.19 -6.84
CA LEU A 745 -32.26 22.27 -5.92
C LEU A 745 -31.78 23.01 -4.69
#